data_8980744d155eca9738e0789d540b3fd4
#
_entry.id   8980744d155eca9738e0789d540b3fd4
#
_cell.length_a   1.000
_cell.length_b   1.000
_cell.length_c   1.000
_cell.angle_alpha   90.00
_cell.angle_beta   90.00
_cell.angle_gamma   90.00
#
_symmetry.space_group_name_H-M   'P 1'
#
loop_
_entity.id
_entity.type
_entity.pdbx_description
1 polymer ?
#
loop_
_entity_poly.entity_id
_entity_poly.type
_entity_poly.pdbx_seq_one_letter_code
_entity_poly.pdbx_strand_id
1 'polypeptide(L)'
;MDLNKLNPYQKEAVLDESPACLVNANVGSGKTTVLTAKVRYLCEQKGVAPKDLMVLTFTNKAANEIRERLENLTGKEEDLWFGTFHSVALRMLQTILPVEELGYTKEFQVCIPEEEMQMAQQLITEQNLQIKYKNRLKKRLDQSRQKSGRKPKDYGDDFERLCILLEEEKKKQNKMTYEELILHTGQLLQSHPEILRPLWLIIDEVQDCDQSQLDLLDSLMGKDSHLFAVGDPNQVIYSWRGSAFQIFFQLKNRYQAMELSLPINYRSSGTILSAARRFLQNGSTLEGVKSEGGKVQIRKQYDPFQEAEDLAARIRELHMQGIPYHEIGILYRLQNQSALLEQVLTRNGIPVHVAVKEKMKDIPVVQWFFHVLRFCVNHSDTTSGVEALCNKTYGEGWTTKKALQQIRRWETDGTLPKNSPLFSGMVNVQEDVFVTEETDQLWEMFSLDRYLMPSRASYQEDKACILGIFDAIRNKGNIREFLNDVALYGLPWMHNSENQKTENIVTGNYVTEKQSIEDLTAKYPINTAGYSAKGQKDSSREEEIDAVQLMTLHASKGLEFTCVFIIGVNDGLLPLRGTSFDQEDEERRLFFVGMTRAKEQLELSYYTSPDGYGILPGPGKYLKMFPKDLIEGLDEPKYAEGNAAEHLQAMKRQILQAREERTLQMPEEDFRTISPEIDVEKPDTDPCRHEEKEENPAKSATNHTDADSVANQPRVAHEKYGVGTVISENEDTITIRFDDYGEKELLKMFTVLHPL
;
A
#
# COMPACT_ATOMS: atom_id res chain seq x y z
N MET A 1 12.20 14.36 29.42
CA MET A 1 12.75 14.18 28.06
C MET A 1 14.19 14.67 27.99
N ASP A 2 15.12 13.87 27.42
CA ASP A 2 16.54 14.28 27.28
C ASP A 2 16.79 14.84 25.88
N LEU A 3 16.65 16.16 25.74
CA LEU A 3 16.91 16.91 24.49
C LEU A 3 18.39 16.86 24.04
N ASN A 4 19.30 16.39 24.91
CA ASN A 4 20.74 16.31 24.60
C ASN A 4 21.05 15.12 23.66
N LYS A 5 20.13 14.18 23.51
CA LYS A 5 20.23 13.06 22.55
C LYS A 5 19.90 13.45 21.12
N LEU A 6 19.30 14.62 20.93
CA LEU A 6 18.95 15.13 19.61
C LEU A 6 20.11 15.95 19.03
N ASN A 7 20.33 15.83 17.72
CA ASN A 7 21.24 16.73 17.02
C ASN A 7 20.65 18.15 16.92
N PRO A 8 21.44 19.17 16.54
CA PRO A 8 20.98 20.56 16.48
C PRO A 8 19.73 20.77 15.62
N TYR A 9 19.65 20.15 14.43
CA TYR A 9 18.52 20.24 13.51
C TYR A 9 17.25 19.58 14.09
N GLN A 10 17.40 18.39 14.67
CA GLN A 10 16.29 17.68 15.34
C GLN A 10 15.78 18.47 16.54
N LYS A 11 16.69 19.06 17.31
CA LYS A 11 16.36 19.88 18.47
C LYS A 11 15.62 21.15 18.06
N GLU A 12 16.06 21.84 17.00
CA GLU A 12 15.42 23.00 16.44
C GLU A 12 13.98 22.66 16.02
N ALA A 13 13.77 21.59 15.28
CA ALA A 13 12.45 21.14 14.86
C ALA A 13 11.52 20.80 16.05
N VAL A 14 12.04 20.11 17.08
CA VAL A 14 11.25 19.78 18.27
C VAL A 14 10.83 21.01 19.05
N LEU A 15 11.71 22.01 19.17
CA LEU A 15 11.45 23.23 19.95
C LEU A 15 10.67 24.32 19.18
N ASP A 16 10.51 24.18 17.87
CA ASP A 16 9.74 25.14 17.07
C ASP A 16 8.28 25.22 17.53
N GLU A 17 7.77 26.44 17.69
CA GLU A 17 6.40 26.76 18.13
C GLU A 17 5.70 27.68 17.14
N SER A 18 6.17 27.77 15.92
CA SER A 18 5.50 28.54 14.87
C SER A 18 4.08 27.98 14.60
N PRO A 19 3.15 28.81 14.12
CA PRO A 19 1.79 28.37 13.79
C PRO A 19 1.75 27.22 12.79
N ALA A 20 2.74 27.15 11.89
CA ALA A 20 2.93 26.04 10.98
C ALA A 20 4.43 25.80 10.75
N CYS A 21 4.86 24.56 10.93
CA CYS A 21 6.22 24.10 10.68
C CYS A 21 6.19 22.91 9.72
N LEU A 22 6.99 23.00 8.67
CA LEU A 22 7.16 21.95 7.67
C LEU A 22 8.60 21.45 7.72
N VAL A 23 8.79 20.21 8.16
CA VAL A 23 10.12 19.61 8.34
C VAL A 23 10.45 18.74 7.12
N ASN A 24 11.37 19.22 6.30
CA ASN A 24 11.96 18.46 5.20
C ASN A 24 12.99 17.47 5.75
N ALA A 25 12.58 16.24 5.97
CA ALA A 25 13.35 15.22 6.66
C ALA A 25 13.86 14.16 5.70
N ASN A 26 15.13 14.22 5.36
CA ASN A 26 15.78 13.25 4.49
C ASN A 26 15.62 11.81 5.01
N VAL A 27 15.82 10.86 4.10
CA VAL A 27 15.83 9.44 4.43
C VAL A 27 16.80 9.15 5.58
N GLY A 28 16.37 8.31 6.55
CA GLY A 28 17.22 7.90 7.68
C GLY A 28 17.63 9.03 8.65
N SER A 29 16.96 10.20 8.62
CA SER A 29 17.26 11.36 9.47
C SER A 29 16.64 11.30 10.87
N GLY A 30 15.88 10.23 11.18
CA GLY A 30 15.22 10.08 12.47
C GLY A 30 13.88 10.80 12.55
N LYS A 31 13.07 10.82 11.46
CA LYS A 31 11.72 11.39 11.43
C LYS A 31 10.87 10.98 12.63
N THR A 32 10.73 9.67 12.87
CA THR A 32 9.95 9.12 13.98
C THR A 32 10.47 9.60 15.34
N THR A 33 11.81 9.74 15.48
CA THR A 33 12.44 10.26 16.71
C THR A 33 12.03 11.72 16.95
N VAL A 34 12.03 12.55 15.91
CA VAL A 34 11.61 13.96 16.01
C VAL A 34 10.13 14.08 16.32
N LEU A 35 9.27 13.29 15.66
CA LEU A 35 7.82 13.27 15.94
C LEU A 35 7.52 12.86 17.39
N THR A 36 8.11 11.75 17.84
CA THR A 36 7.95 11.29 19.24
C THR A 36 8.47 12.34 20.23
N ALA A 37 9.62 12.94 19.93
CA ALA A 37 10.19 13.98 20.76
C ALA A 37 9.33 15.24 20.80
N LYS A 38 8.72 15.63 19.68
CA LYS A 38 7.78 16.77 19.59
C LYS A 38 6.56 16.55 20.46
N VAL A 39 5.89 15.40 20.34
CA VAL A 39 4.74 15.06 21.18
C VAL A 39 5.10 15.08 22.66
N ARG A 40 6.24 14.47 23.03
CA ARG A 40 6.74 14.51 24.42
C ARG A 40 7.03 15.91 24.92
N TYR A 41 7.63 16.74 24.09
CA TYR A 41 7.92 18.14 24.43
C TYR A 41 6.63 18.91 24.72
N LEU A 42 5.61 18.75 23.86
CA LEU A 42 4.31 19.40 24.01
C LEU A 42 3.59 18.96 25.31
N CYS A 43 3.55 17.65 25.58
CA CYS A 43 2.90 17.13 26.79
C CYS A 43 3.70 17.46 28.07
N GLU A 44 5.00 17.14 28.11
CA GLU A 44 5.81 17.20 29.35
C GLU A 44 6.26 18.63 29.70
N GLN A 45 6.58 19.46 28.70
CA GLN A 45 7.17 20.79 28.95
C GLN A 45 6.18 21.93 28.69
N LYS A 46 5.27 21.77 27.73
CA LYS A 46 4.28 22.80 27.42
C LYS A 46 2.93 22.55 28.10
N GLY A 47 2.72 21.37 28.69
CA GLY A 47 1.49 21.03 29.40
C GLY A 47 0.27 20.88 28.46
N VAL A 48 0.49 20.62 27.17
CA VAL A 48 -0.60 20.36 26.21
C VAL A 48 -1.26 19.04 26.57
N ALA A 49 -2.59 19.06 26.75
CA ALA A 49 -3.32 17.84 27.08
C ALA A 49 -3.35 16.88 25.88
N PRO A 50 -3.25 15.55 26.09
CA PRO A 50 -3.30 14.57 24.99
C PRO A 50 -4.50 14.72 24.06
N LYS A 51 -5.69 15.04 24.58
CA LYS A 51 -6.91 15.28 23.80
C LYS A 51 -6.83 16.46 22.84
N ASP A 52 -5.91 17.41 23.09
CA ASP A 52 -5.70 18.59 22.26
C ASP A 52 -4.63 18.33 21.18
N LEU A 53 -4.07 17.11 21.14
CA LEU A 53 -3.12 16.66 20.15
C LEU A 53 -3.81 15.72 19.15
N MET A 54 -3.51 15.91 17.87
CA MET A 54 -3.87 14.97 16.82
C MET A 54 -2.59 14.56 16.07
N VAL A 55 -2.34 13.25 15.98
CA VAL A 55 -1.17 12.73 15.27
C VAL A 55 -1.64 11.83 14.13
N LEU A 56 -1.40 12.28 12.91
CA LEU A 56 -1.78 11.58 11.69
C LEU A 56 -0.56 10.99 11.01
N THR A 57 -0.62 9.72 10.67
CA THR A 57 0.43 9.00 9.95
C THR A 57 -0.11 8.40 8.66
N PHE A 58 0.79 8.04 7.74
CA PHE A 58 0.39 7.38 6.51
C PHE A 58 0.33 5.85 6.66
N THR A 59 1.06 5.28 7.62
CA THR A 59 1.15 3.84 7.85
C THR A 59 0.87 3.46 9.29
N ASN A 60 0.24 2.30 9.49
CA ASN A 60 -0.03 1.76 10.83
C ASN A 60 1.23 1.43 11.60
N LYS A 61 2.28 0.96 10.90
CA LYS A 61 3.57 0.67 11.53
C LYS A 61 4.12 1.93 12.21
N ALA A 62 4.10 3.08 11.53
CA ALA A 62 4.52 4.34 12.11
C ALA A 62 3.60 4.77 13.27
N ALA A 63 2.27 4.59 13.13
CA ALA A 63 1.32 4.87 14.19
C ALA A 63 1.61 4.03 15.44
N ASN A 64 1.76 2.72 15.30
CA ASN A 64 2.04 1.82 16.41
C ASN A 64 3.40 2.11 17.08
N GLU A 65 4.46 2.34 16.30
CA GLU A 65 5.77 2.68 16.82
C GLU A 65 5.77 3.97 17.66
N ILE A 66 5.04 4.99 17.21
CA ILE A 66 4.91 6.23 17.98
C ILE A 66 4.01 5.99 19.21
N ARG A 67 2.92 5.23 19.08
CA ARG A 67 2.03 4.87 20.20
C ARG A 67 2.79 4.16 21.30
N GLU A 68 3.51 3.07 21.02
CA GLU A 68 4.32 2.32 21.98
C GLU A 68 5.32 3.20 22.73
N ARG A 69 5.95 4.14 22.00
CA ARG A 69 6.90 5.09 22.59
C ARG A 69 6.22 6.14 23.49
N LEU A 70 4.91 6.36 23.34
CA LEU A 70 4.15 7.36 24.09
C LEU A 70 3.21 6.75 25.15
N GLU A 71 2.97 5.42 25.17
CA GLU A 71 2.06 4.75 26.10
C GLU A 71 2.29 5.13 27.57
N ASN A 72 3.56 5.33 27.95
CA ASN A 72 3.89 5.76 29.31
C ASN A 72 3.57 7.23 29.61
N LEU A 73 3.14 8.03 28.63
CA LEU A 73 2.92 9.47 28.78
C LEU A 73 1.45 9.88 28.69
N THR A 74 0.64 9.13 27.99
CA THR A 74 -0.65 9.62 27.53
C THR A 74 -1.85 9.08 28.27
N GLY A 75 -1.71 8.11 29.19
CA GLY A 75 -2.83 7.58 29.96
C GLY A 75 -3.73 6.66 29.13
N LYS A 76 -5.05 6.72 29.33
CA LYS A 76 -5.98 5.85 28.60
C LYS A 76 -6.01 6.18 27.11
N GLU A 77 -6.00 5.15 26.26
CA GLU A 77 -6.06 5.25 24.78
C GLU A 77 -7.24 6.08 24.23
N GLU A 78 -8.31 6.20 25.02
CA GLU A 78 -9.54 6.88 24.62
C GLU A 78 -9.39 8.39 24.39
N ASP A 79 -8.36 9.01 24.92
CA ASP A 79 -8.18 10.48 24.88
C ASP A 79 -7.31 10.98 23.71
N LEU A 80 -6.76 10.08 22.87
CA LEU A 80 -5.83 10.43 21.83
C LEU A 80 -6.41 10.31 20.41
N TRP A 81 -6.32 11.37 19.63
CA TRP A 81 -6.57 11.34 18.18
C TRP A 81 -5.30 10.90 17.45
N PHE A 82 -5.09 9.59 17.41
CA PHE A 82 -3.84 9.01 16.93
C PHE A 82 -4.08 7.86 15.96
N GLY A 83 -3.47 7.90 14.78
CA GLY A 83 -3.61 6.84 13.79
C GLY A 83 -3.37 7.30 12.36
N THR A 84 -3.84 6.50 11.41
CA THR A 84 -3.87 6.90 9.99
C THR A 84 -5.04 7.88 9.76
N PHE A 85 -4.98 8.66 8.68
CA PHE A 85 -6.08 9.56 8.28
C PHE A 85 -7.43 8.83 8.28
N HIS A 86 -7.48 7.64 7.71
CA HIS A 86 -8.72 6.86 7.61
C HIS A 86 -9.19 6.32 8.96
N SER A 87 -8.28 5.84 9.82
CA SER A 87 -8.67 5.33 11.14
C SER A 87 -9.18 6.44 12.07
N VAL A 88 -8.54 7.61 12.02
CA VAL A 88 -9.01 8.79 12.78
C VAL A 88 -10.34 9.30 12.23
N ALA A 89 -10.51 9.39 10.91
CA ALA A 89 -11.77 9.77 10.27
C ALA A 89 -12.91 8.81 10.63
N LEU A 90 -12.67 7.49 10.55
CA LEU A 90 -13.64 6.47 10.95
C LEU A 90 -14.07 6.66 12.41
N ARG A 91 -13.11 6.80 13.33
CA ARG A 91 -13.39 7.01 14.75
C ARG A 91 -14.21 8.29 14.99
N MET A 92 -13.87 9.41 14.30
CA MET A 92 -14.63 10.66 14.43
C MET A 92 -16.07 10.51 13.97
N LEU A 93 -16.32 9.87 12.82
CA LEU A 93 -17.65 9.62 12.28
C LEU A 93 -18.48 8.72 13.20
N GLN A 94 -17.87 7.70 13.80
CA GLN A 94 -18.57 6.77 14.68
C GLN A 94 -18.80 7.32 16.10
N THR A 95 -18.02 8.31 16.57
CA THR A 95 -18.09 8.76 17.96
C THR A 95 -18.66 10.17 18.14
N ILE A 96 -18.08 11.17 17.46
CA ILE A 96 -18.35 12.56 17.75
C ILE A 96 -19.11 13.33 16.67
N LEU A 97 -18.92 12.99 15.38
CA LEU A 97 -19.53 13.72 14.27
C LEU A 97 -20.99 13.31 14.04
N PRO A 98 -21.89 14.23 13.67
CA PRO A 98 -23.31 13.94 13.40
C PRO A 98 -23.49 13.30 12.02
N VAL A 99 -23.07 12.05 11.88
CA VAL A 99 -23.10 11.28 10.63
C VAL A 99 -24.53 11.06 10.10
N GLU A 100 -25.52 11.18 10.98
CA GLU A 100 -26.93 11.08 10.69
C GLU A 100 -27.41 12.19 9.70
N GLU A 101 -26.77 13.33 9.68
CA GLU A 101 -27.05 14.42 8.71
C GLU A 101 -26.73 14.01 7.27
N LEU A 102 -25.85 13.02 7.09
CA LEU A 102 -25.49 12.48 5.78
C LEU A 102 -26.35 11.25 5.39
N GLY A 103 -27.25 10.81 6.28
CA GLY A 103 -28.12 9.66 6.07
C GLY A 103 -27.52 8.32 6.47
N TYR A 104 -26.50 8.32 7.32
CA TYR A 104 -25.90 7.12 7.91
C TYR A 104 -26.19 7.04 9.41
N THR A 105 -25.95 5.89 10.03
CA THR A 105 -25.90 5.75 11.48
C THR A 105 -24.46 5.58 11.95
N LYS A 106 -24.17 5.73 13.22
CA LYS A 106 -22.81 5.56 13.77
C LYS A 106 -22.28 4.12 13.65
N GLU A 107 -23.17 3.16 13.50
CA GLU A 107 -22.88 1.75 13.29
C GLU A 107 -22.57 1.40 11.82
N PHE A 108 -22.30 2.39 10.96
CA PHE A 108 -21.95 2.13 9.58
C PHE A 108 -20.69 1.25 9.45
N GLN A 109 -20.61 0.52 8.35
CA GLN A 109 -19.46 -0.32 8.00
C GLN A 109 -18.61 0.29 6.89
N VAL A 110 -17.32 -0.02 6.90
CA VAL A 110 -16.41 0.34 5.81
C VAL A 110 -16.64 -0.59 4.62
N CYS A 111 -17.04 0.00 3.49
CA CYS A 111 -17.22 -0.69 2.21
C CYS A 111 -15.88 -0.87 1.49
N ILE A 112 -15.46 -2.10 1.28
CA ILE A 112 -14.26 -2.37 0.50
C ILE A 112 -14.54 -2.27 -1.02
N PRO A 113 -13.52 -2.02 -1.87
CA PRO A 113 -13.72 -1.82 -3.30
C PRO A 113 -14.40 -2.97 -4.03
N GLU A 114 -14.19 -4.21 -3.57
CA GLU A 114 -14.82 -5.41 -4.12
C GLU A 114 -16.34 -5.41 -3.89
N GLU A 115 -16.78 -5.04 -2.69
CA GLU A 115 -18.23 -4.95 -2.35
C GLU A 115 -18.92 -3.83 -3.11
N GLU A 116 -18.26 -2.69 -3.25
CA GLU A 116 -18.81 -1.59 -4.03
C GLU A 116 -19.01 -1.99 -5.50
N MET A 117 -18.07 -2.75 -6.06
CA MET A 117 -18.20 -3.30 -7.41
C MET A 117 -19.33 -4.32 -7.51
N GLN A 118 -19.55 -5.14 -6.48
CA GLN A 118 -20.70 -6.07 -6.43
C GLN A 118 -22.02 -5.30 -6.39
N MET A 119 -22.16 -4.29 -5.53
CA MET A 119 -23.35 -3.42 -5.49
C MET A 119 -23.59 -2.74 -6.84
N ALA A 120 -22.54 -2.20 -7.48
CA ALA A 120 -22.65 -1.57 -8.78
C ALA A 120 -23.14 -2.56 -9.87
N GLN A 121 -22.63 -3.80 -9.90
CA GLN A 121 -23.04 -4.84 -10.83
C GLN A 121 -24.48 -5.28 -10.59
N GLN A 122 -24.89 -5.40 -9.34
CA GLN A 122 -26.26 -5.71 -8.97
C GLN A 122 -27.21 -4.62 -9.45
N LEU A 123 -26.92 -3.34 -9.18
CA LEU A 123 -27.72 -2.19 -9.63
C LEU A 123 -27.80 -2.11 -11.17
N ILE A 124 -26.70 -2.36 -11.88
CA ILE A 124 -26.72 -2.42 -13.35
C ILE A 124 -27.71 -3.47 -13.84
N THR A 125 -27.76 -4.62 -13.19
CA THR A 125 -28.64 -5.73 -13.57
C THR A 125 -30.09 -5.45 -13.20
N GLU A 126 -30.36 -5.01 -11.96
CA GLU A 126 -31.71 -4.75 -11.45
C GLU A 126 -32.40 -3.58 -12.16
N GLN A 127 -31.65 -2.51 -12.44
CA GLN A 127 -32.13 -1.29 -13.06
C GLN A 127 -31.96 -1.29 -14.59
N ASN A 128 -31.47 -2.41 -15.17
CA ASN A 128 -31.21 -2.58 -16.62
C ASN A 128 -30.39 -1.41 -17.21
N LEU A 129 -29.31 -0.96 -16.49
CA LEU A 129 -28.50 0.17 -16.92
C LEU A 129 -27.56 -0.21 -18.06
N GLN A 130 -27.43 0.69 -19.02
CA GLN A 130 -26.54 0.51 -20.17
C GLN A 130 -25.19 1.14 -19.90
N ILE A 131 -24.25 0.34 -19.39
CA ILE A 131 -22.87 0.79 -19.06
C ILE A 131 -21.92 0.31 -20.16
N LYS A 132 -21.24 1.26 -20.81
CA LYS A 132 -20.16 0.99 -21.78
C LYS A 132 -18.84 0.76 -21.05
N TYR A 133 -17.97 -0.07 -21.64
CA TYR A 133 -16.63 -0.38 -21.09
C TYR A 133 -16.68 -0.87 -19.62
N LYS A 134 -17.44 -1.91 -19.34
CA LYS A 134 -17.61 -2.49 -18.00
C LYS A 134 -16.28 -2.88 -17.34
N ASN A 135 -15.27 -3.26 -18.11
CA ASN A 135 -13.90 -3.54 -17.64
C ASN A 135 -13.19 -2.29 -17.05
N ARG A 136 -13.65 -1.08 -17.37
CA ARG A 136 -13.13 0.18 -16.84
C ARG A 136 -14.03 0.80 -15.75
N LEU A 137 -15.07 0.09 -15.31
CA LEU A 137 -16.06 0.63 -14.37
C LEU A 137 -15.42 1.09 -13.06
N LYS A 138 -14.55 0.26 -12.46
CA LYS A 138 -13.81 0.62 -11.24
C LYS A 138 -13.04 1.93 -11.41
N LYS A 139 -12.25 2.05 -12.48
CA LYS A 139 -11.48 3.28 -12.78
C LYS A 139 -12.40 4.51 -12.97
N ARG A 140 -13.56 4.35 -13.57
CA ARG A 140 -14.54 5.45 -13.74
C ARG A 140 -15.13 5.88 -12.40
N LEU A 141 -15.47 4.94 -11.51
CA LEU A 141 -15.97 5.22 -10.17
C LEU A 141 -14.91 5.95 -9.34
N ASP A 142 -13.65 5.49 -9.37
CA ASP A 142 -12.55 6.17 -8.68
C ASP A 142 -12.36 7.60 -9.19
N GLN A 143 -12.41 7.80 -10.51
CA GLN A 143 -12.28 9.14 -11.13
C GLN A 143 -13.46 10.07 -10.80
N SER A 144 -14.68 9.54 -10.66
CA SER A 144 -15.84 10.38 -10.34
C SER A 144 -15.79 11.01 -8.96
N ARG A 145 -15.04 10.40 -8.04
CA ARG A 145 -14.88 10.87 -6.65
C ARG A 145 -13.72 11.86 -6.48
N GLN A 146 -12.71 11.78 -7.35
CA GLN A 146 -11.56 12.66 -7.26
C GLN A 146 -11.95 14.10 -7.64
N LYS A 147 -11.77 15.05 -6.72
CA LYS A 147 -11.96 16.50 -6.98
C LYS A 147 -10.90 17.07 -7.96
N SER A 148 -10.00 16.27 -8.48
CA SER A 148 -8.86 16.66 -9.33
C SER A 148 -9.21 17.14 -10.75
N GLY A 149 -10.43 17.62 -10.99
CA GLY A 149 -10.82 18.37 -12.19
C GLY A 149 -10.97 17.55 -13.48
N ARG A 150 -10.55 16.28 -13.53
CA ARG A 150 -10.80 15.39 -14.67
C ARG A 150 -12.09 14.62 -14.43
N LYS A 151 -13.19 15.17 -14.93
CA LYS A 151 -14.45 14.41 -14.97
C LYS A 151 -14.23 13.10 -15.74
N PRO A 152 -14.84 11.98 -15.30
CA PRO A 152 -14.83 10.74 -16.09
C PRO A 152 -15.31 11.04 -17.49
N LYS A 153 -14.71 10.41 -18.50
CA LYS A 153 -15.13 10.57 -19.88
C LYS A 153 -16.60 10.17 -20.01
N ASP A 154 -17.42 11.08 -20.47
CA ASP A 154 -18.83 10.78 -20.80
C ASP A 154 -18.86 9.95 -22.08
N TYR A 155 -19.41 8.75 -21.97
CA TYR A 155 -19.60 7.84 -23.11
C TYR A 155 -21.04 7.83 -23.61
N GLY A 156 -21.92 8.71 -23.07
CA GLY A 156 -23.35 8.70 -23.37
C GLY A 156 -23.98 7.38 -22.91
N ASP A 157 -23.72 6.97 -21.68
CA ASP A 157 -24.24 5.79 -21.01
C ASP A 157 -24.85 6.16 -19.65
N ASP A 158 -25.45 5.18 -18.95
CA ASP A 158 -26.15 5.42 -17.67
C ASP A 158 -25.21 5.57 -16.47
N PHE A 159 -23.92 5.91 -16.66
CA PHE A 159 -22.94 5.96 -15.59
C PHE A 159 -23.26 6.97 -14.47
N GLU A 160 -23.72 8.16 -14.81
CA GLU A 160 -24.11 9.17 -13.79
C GLU A 160 -25.29 8.65 -12.96
N ARG A 161 -26.28 8.03 -13.61
CA ARG A 161 -27.40 7.39 -12.93
C ARG A 161 -26.95 6.27 -12.01
N LEU A 162 -25.98 5.45 -12.44
CA LEU A 162 -25.37 4.42 -11.60
C LEU A 162 -24.72 5.02 -10.37
N CYS A 163 -23.96 6.11 -10.49
CA CYS A 163 -23.32 6.76 -9.35
C CYS A 163 -24.35 7.23 -8.31
N ILE A 164 -25.46 7.82 -8.74
CA ILE A 164 -26.54 8.26 -7.83
C ILE A 164 -27.17 7.07 -7.11
N LEU A 165 -27.54 6.04 -7.85
CA LEU A 165 -28.13 4.84 -7.26
C LEU A 165 -27.20 4.09 -6.32
N LEU A 166 -25.89 4.08 -6.64
CA LEU A 166 -24.87 3.46 -5.79
C LEU A 166 -24.68 4.21 -4.47
N GLU A 167 -24.75 5.54 -4.50
CA GLU A 167 -24.72 6.36 -3.30
C GLU A 167 -25.95 6.13 -2.42
N GLU A 168 -27.15 6.07 -3.02
CA GLU A 168 -28.38 5.77 -2.32
C GLU A 168 -28.35 4.35 -1.71
N GLU A 169 -27.85 3.35 -2.45
CA GLU A 169 -27.76 1.97 -1.96
C GLU A 169 -26.73 1.83 -0.84
N LYS A 170 -25.58 2.53 -0.91
CA LYS A 170 -24.61 2.58 0.19
C LYS A 170 -25.22 3.17 1.47
N LYS A 171 -25.97 4.27 1.37
CA LYS A 171 -26.69 4.85 2.51
C LYS A 171 -27.72 3.89 3.09
N LYS A 172 -28.51 3.24 2.23
CA LYS A 172 -29.49 2.24 2.65
C LYS A 172 -28.85 1.04 3.35
N GLN A 173 -27.69 0.58 2.86
CA GLN A 173 -26.93 -0.50 3.47
C GLN A 173 -26.01 -0.03 4.61
N ASN A 174 -26.07 1.24 4.98
CA ASN A 174 -25.23 1.87 6.00
C ASN A 174 -23.73 1.57 5.83
N LYS A 175 -23.21 1.85 4.63
CA LYS A 175 -21.82 1.58 4.22
C LYS A 175 -21.15 2.83 3.65
N MET A 176 -19.88 3.07 4.02
CA MET A 176 -19.03 4.14 3.48
C MET A 176 -17.74 3.57 2.89
N THR A 177 -17.30 4.07 1.75
CA THR A 177 -15.98 3.74 1.18
C THR A 177 -14.85 4.49 1.91
N TYR A 178 -13.61 4.10 1.65
CA TYR A 178 -12.43 4.79 2.22
C TYR A 178 -12.40 6.28 1.89
N GLU A 179 -12.66 6.61 0.64
CA GLU A 179 -12.65 7.99 0.17
C GLU A 179 -13.76 8.80 0.85
N GLU A 180 -14.92 8.20 1.07
CA GLU A 180 -16.06 8.82 1.75
C GLU A 180 -15.77 9.08 3.23
N LEU A 181 -15.00 8.23 3.91
CA LEU A 181 -14.59 8.50 5.29
C LEU A 181 -13.90 9.87 5.41
N ILE A 182 -12.91 10.12 4.54
CA ILE A 182 -12.16 11.38 4.54
C ILE A 182 -13.06 12.56 4.13
N LEU A 183 -13.82 12.39 3.04
CA LEU A 183 -14.69 13.43 2.48
C LEU A 183 -15.77 13.86 3.48
N HIS A 184 -16.49 12.91 4.06
CA HIS A 184 -17.59 13.16 4.98
C HIS A 184 -17.10 13.73 6.32
N THR A 185 -15.96 13.26 6.82
CA THR A 185 -15.31 13.87 8.00
C THR A 185 -15.01 15.35 7.74
N GLY A 186 -14.37 15.67 6.62
CA GLY A 186 -14.07 17.05 6.25
C GLY A 186 -15.34 17.91 6.10
N GLN A 187 -16.38 17.37 5.46
CA GLN A 187 -17.67 18.06 5.28
C GLN A 187 -18.35 18.38 6.60
N LEU A 188 -18.45 17.40 7.50
CA LEU A 188 -19.08 17.59 8.81
C LEU A 188 -18.29 18.53 9.71
N LEU A 189 -16.95 18.47 9.70
CA LEU A 189 -16.12 19.42 10.43
C LEU A 189 -16.22 20.86 9.90
N GLN A 190 -16.45 21.05 8.61
CA GLN A 190 -16.73 22.38 8.05
C GLN A 190 -18.09 22.91 8.49
N SER A 191 -19.10 22.05 8.58
CA SER A 191 -20.44 22.42 9.05
C SER A 191 -20.49 22.63 10.57
N HIS A 192 -19.71 21.87 11.33
CA HIS A 192 -19.66 21.82 12.79
C HIS A 192 -18.24 22.06 13.32
N PRO A 193 -17.66 23.25 13.11
CA PRO A 193 -16.27 23.54 13.49
C PRO A 193 -16.02 23.54 15.01
N GLU A 194 -17.08 23.57 15.81
CA GLU A 194 -17.03 23.55 17.27
C GLU A 194 -16.78 22.15 17.86
N ILE A 195 -17.01 21.07 17.09
CA ILE A 195 -16.93 19.69 17.62
C ILE A 195 -15.49 19.31 17.94
N LEU A 196 -14.55 19.59 17.03
CA LEU A 196 -13.14 19.25 17.24
C LEU A 196 -12.21 20.22 16.51
N ARG A 197 -11.32 20.84 17.28
CA ARG A 197 -10.21 21.63 16.76
C ARG A 197 -8.98 21.34 17.60
N PRO A 198 -8.08 20.45 17.12
CA PRO A 198 -6.87 20.15 17.87
C PRO A 198 -6.00 21.39 18.00
N LEU A 199 -5.35 21.55 19.16
CA LEU A 199 -4.37 22.62 19.36
C LEU A 199 -3.10 22.35 18.54
N TRP A 200 -2.70 21.08 18.45
CA TRP A 200 -1.58 20.64 17.63
C TRP A 200 -1.99 19.54 16.69
N LEU A 201 -1.73 19.77 15.40
CA LEU A 201 -1.89 18.79 14.33
C LEU A 201 -0.50 18.35 13.87
N ILE A 202 -0.14 17.10 14.13
CA ILE A 202 1.17 16.53 13.84
C ILE A 202 0.99 15.49 12.74
N ILE A 203 1.78 15.59 11.65
CA ILE A 203 1.62 14.74 10.46
C ILE A 203 2.94 14.12 10.10
N ASP A 204 2.95 12.79 9.95
CA ASP A 204 4.07 12.04 9.39
C ASP A 204 3.86 11.72 7.92
N GLU A 205 4.97 11.60 7.17
CA GLU A 205 4.99 11.27 5.74
C GLU A 205 4.02 12.14 4.90
N VAL A 206 4.00 13.43 5.19
CA VAL A 206 3.04 14.39 4.59
C VAL A 206 3.12 14.44 3.06
N GLN A 207 4.24 14.05 2.45
CA GLN A 207 4.39 13.98 1.00
C GLN A 207 3.50 12.91 0.34
N ASP A 208 2.95 11.97 1.10
CA ASP A 208 2.07 10.92 0.58
C ASP A 208 0.57 11.29 0.64
N CYS A 209 0.23 12.46 1.22
CA CYS A 209 -1.14 12.94 1.29
C CYS A 209 -1.72 13.21 -0.10
N ASP A 210 -3.01 12.97 -0.25
CA ASP A 210 -3.80 13.38 -1.41
C ASP A 210 -4.59 14.67 -1.14
N GLN A 211 -5.27 15.20 -2.16
CA GLN A 211 -6.04 16.45 -2.04
C GLN A 211 -7.17 16.34 -1.02
N SER A 212 -7.84 15.19 -0.90
CA SER A 212 -8.94 15.00 0.05
C SER A 212 -8.45 15.05 1.49
N GLN A 213 -7.26 14.48 1.75
CA GLN A 213 -6.61 14.56 3.05
C GLN A 213 -6.15 15.98 3.39
N LEU A 214 -5.67 16.76 2.40
CA LEU A 214 -5.37 18.17 2.59
C LEU A 214 -6.63 19.00 2.89
N ASP A 215 -7.75 18.73 2.22
CA ASP A 215 -9.02 19.39 2.50
C ASP A 215 -9.53 19.03 3.91
N LEU A 216 -9.30 17.80 4.38
CA LEU A 216 -9.58 17.42 5.77
C LEU A 216 -8.70 18.19 6.75
N LEU A 217 -7.39 18.35 6.46
CA LEU A 217 -6.50 19.14 7.30
C LEU A 217 -7.00 20.58 7.46
N ASP A 218 -7.45 21.22 6.37
CA ASP A 218 -8.04 22.55 6.45
C ASP A 218 -9.26 22.61 7.36
N SER A 219 -10.07 21.56 7.33
CA SER A 219 -11.27 21.46 8.16
C SER A 219 -10.94 21.29 9.65
N LEU A 220 -9.77 20.71 9.97
CA LEU A 220 -9.28 20.55 11.33
C LEU A 220 -8.55 21.75 11.90
N MET A 221 -7.96 22.58 11.04
CA MET A 221 -7.20 23.77 11.46
C MET A 221 -8.11 24.88 11.97
N GLY A 222 -7.87 25.33 13.18
CA GLY A 222 -8.49 26.53 13.80
C GLY A 222 -7.53 27.71 13.85
N LYS A 223 -7.98 28.84 14.39
CA LYS A 223 -7.14 30.06 14.53
C LYS A 223 -5.94 29.86 15.45
N ASP A 224 -6.11 29.03 16.47
CA ASP A 224 -5.09 28.76 17.50
C ASP A 224 -4.42 27.40 17.29
N SER A 225 -4.76 26.68 16.20
CA SER A 225 -4.16 25.41 15.88
C SER A 225 -2.76 25.58 15.31
N HIS A 226 -1.85 24.69 15.72
CA HIS A 226 -0.49 24.59 15.19
C HIS A 226 -0.36 23.38 14.29
N LEU A 227 0.31 23.53 13.14
CA LEU A 227 0.64 22.45 12.23
C LEU A 227 2.13 22.09 12.37
N PHE A 228 2.43 20.82 12.61
CA PHE A 228 3.79 20.28 12.54
C PHE A 228 3.80 19.10 11.58
N ALA A 229 4.28 19.29 10.36
CA ALA A 229 4.27 18.29 9.31
C ALA A 229 5.69 17.87 8.93
N VAL A 230 5.93 16.55 8.92
CA VAL A 230 7.24 15.96 8.58
C VAL A 230 7.10 15.11 7.33
N GLY A 231 8.08 15.21 6.44
CA GLY A 231 8.09 14.38 5.24
C GLY A 231 9.38 14.51 4.44
N ASP A 232 9.49 13.72 3.37
CA ASP A 232 10.62 13.72 2.46
C ASP A 232 10.15 13.85 1.00
N PRO A 233 10.35 14.99 0.34
CA PRO A 233 9.95 15.20 -1.05
C PRO A 233 10.59 14.18 -2.03
N ASN A 234 11.75 13.62 -1.69
CA ASN A 234 12.43 12.61 -2.51
C ASN A 234 11.81 11.20 -2.37
N GLN A 235 10.86 11.01 -1.45
CA GLN A 235 10.17 9.74 -1.24
C GLN A 235 8.69 9.75 -1.70
N VAL A 236 8.30 10.66 -2.58
CA VAL A 236 6.98 10.67 -3.26
C VAL A 236 6.93 9.54 -4.29
N ILE A 237 6.34 8.40 -3.93
CA ILE A 237 6.26 7.19 -4.78
C ILE A 237 4.82 6.66 -4.93
N TYR A 238 3.81 7.45 -4.56
CA TYR A 238 2.39 7.08 -4.61
C TYR A 238 1.56 8.07 -5.44
N SER A 239 2.15 8.69 -6.47
CA SER A 239 1.45 9.63 -7.34
C SER A 239 0.24 9.02 -8.04
N TRP A 240 0.26 7.70 -8.30
CA TRP A 240 -0.89 6.96 -8.81
C TRP A 240 -2.09 6.87 -7.83
N ARG A 241 -1.88 7.17 -6.52
CA ARG A 241 -2.94 7.33 -5.51
C ARG A 241 -3.43 8.77 -5.38
N GLY A 242 -2.86 9.72 -6.13
CA GLY A 242 -3.23 11.13 -6.07
C GLY A 242 -2.30 12.00 -5.23
N SER A 243 -1.22 11.44 -4.64
CA SER A 243 -0.21 12.26 -3.99
C SER A 243 0.51 13.10 -5.04
N ALA A 244 0.68 14.39 -4.76
CA ALA A 244 1.32 15.31 -5.67
C ALA A 244 2.69 15.73 -5.13
N PHE A 245 3.72 15.74 -5.98
CA PHE A 245 5.03 16.28 -5.64
C PHE A 245 4.97 17.71 -5.07
N GLN A 246 3.94 18.45 -5.43
CA GLN A 246 3.72 19.84 -5.00
C GLN A 246 3.16 19.98 -3.59
N ILE A 247 2.88 18.92 -2.84
CA ILE A 247 2.23 18.99 -1.51
C ILE A 247 3.04 19.85 -0.54
N PHE A 248 4.36 19.68 -0.49
CA PHE A 248 5.21 20.52 0.35
C PHE A 248 5.05 22.01 0.02
N PHE A 249 5.06 22.34 -1.27
CA PHE A 249 4.88 23.73 -1.74
C PHE A 249 3.47 24.25 -1.43
N GLN A 250 2.44 23.41 -1.63
CA GLN A 250 1.06 23.77 -1.30
C GLN A 250 0.89 24.05 0.19
N LEU A 251 1.42 23.20 1.07
CA LEU A 251 1.35 23.40 2.52
C LEU A 251 2.13 24.62 2.97
N LYS A 252 3.35 24.81 2.42
CA LYS A 252 4.17 26.00 2.72
C LYS A 252 3.43 27.28 2.40
N ASN A 253 2.82 27.37 1.21
CA ASN A 253 2.10 28.59 0.78
C ASN A 253 0.78 28.74 1.51
N ARG A 254 0.02 27.65 1.70
CA ARG A 254 -1.32 27.67 2.32
C ARG A 254 -1.27 28.12 3.78
N TYR A 255 -0.29 27.62 4.54
CA TYR A 255 -0.15 27.90 5.97
C TYR A 255 0.99 28.87 6.28
N GLN A 256 1.71 29.38 5.25
CA GLN A 256 2.93 30.18 5.41
C GLN A 256 3.93 29.50 6.36
N ALA A 257 4.09 28.18 6.18
CA ALA A 257 4.81 27.34 7.10
C ALA A 257 6.31 27.67 7.13
N MET A 258 6.87 27.72 8.35
CA MET A 258 8.30 27.72 8.59
C MET A 258 8.89 26.43 8.06
N GLU A 259 9.94 26.49 7.24
CA GLU A 259 10.57 25.28 6.69
C GLU A 259 11.87 24.99 7.44
N LEU A 260 11.95 23.80 8.03
CA LEU A 260 13.13 23.27 8.70
C LEU A 260 13.63 22.01 7.97
N SER A 261 14.90 21.68 8.13
CA SER A 261 15.49 20.53 7.43
C SER A 261 16.18 19.58 8.40
N LEU A 262 16.06 18.27 8.14
CA LEU A 262 16.83 17.22 8.81
C LEU A 262 17.78 16.56 7.78
N PRO A 263 18.98 17.13 7.55
CA PRO A 263 19.86 16.69 6.47
C PRO A 263 20.64 15.42 6.79
N ILE A 264 20.78 15.06 8.07
CA ILE A 264 21.73 14.04 8.53
C ILE A 264 21.10 12.64 8.48
N ASN A 265 21.72 11.73 7.72
CA ASN A 265 21.35 10.32 7.65
C ASN A 265 22.14 9.49 8.65
N TYR A 266 21.43 8.70 9.48
CA TYR A 266 22.00 7.79 10.49
C TYR A 266 21.93 6.31 10.09
N ARG A 267 21.27 6.00 8.97
CA ARG A 267 20.96 4.63 8.55
C ARG A 267 22.07 4.00 7.72
N SER A 268 22.39 4.60 6.60
CA SER A 268 23.19 3.98 5.54
C SER A 268 24.66 4.37 5.60
N SER A 269 25.53 3.49 5.09
CA SER A 269 26.96 3.78 4.93
C SER A 269 27.22 4.92 3.96
N GLY A 270 28.37 5.59 4.10
CA GLY A 270 28.73 6.74 3.27
C GLY A 270 28.78 6.44 1.77
N THR A 271 29.22 5.24 1.38
CA THR A 271 29.26 4.80 -0.02
C THR A 271 27.86 4.66 -0.60
N ILE A 272 26.92 4.02 0.13
CA ILE A 272 25.52 3.90 -0.31
C ILE A 272 24.88 5.28 -0.48
N LEU A 273 25.12 6.20 0.47
CA LEU A 273 24.58 7.55 0.37
C LEU A 273 25.18 8.33 -0.80
N SER A 274 26.48 8.20 -1.04
CA SER A 274 27.16 8.84 -2.17
C SER A 274 26.64 8.34 -3.50
N ALA A 275 26.35 7.03 -3.61
CA ALA A 275 25.71 6.42 -4.76
C ALA A 275 24.26 6.93 -4.94
N ALA A 276 23.48 6.96 -3.86
CA ALA A 276 22.08 7.38 -3.85
C ALA A 276 21.89 8.87 -4.19
N ARG A 277 22.85 9.73 -3.86
CA ARG A 277 22.80 11.18 -4.18
C ARG A 277 22.55 11.46 -5.66
N ARG A 278 22.99 10.58 -6.56
CA ARG A 278 22.75 10.72 -8.00
C ARG A 278 21.28 10.67 -8.41
N PHE A 279 20.45 10.15 -7.53
CA PHE A 279 19.01 9.99 -7.73
C PHE A 279 18.17 11.04 -6.97
N LEU A 280 18.81 11.96 -6.25
CA LEU A 280 18.15 13.08 -5.61
C LEU A 280 17.80 14.17 -6.62
N GLN A 281 16.81 14.99 -6.25
CA GLN A 281 16.54 16.23 -6.99
C GLN A 281 17.64 17.26 -6.74
N ASN A 282 17.81 18.16 -7.69
CA ASN A 282 18.74 19.27 -7.56
C ASN A 282 18.43 20.10 -6.31
N GLY A 283 19.44 20.39 -5.52
CA GLY A 283 19.32 21.18 -4.28
C GLY A 283 19.07 20.37 -3.00
N SER A 284 18.80 19.07 -3.09
CA SER A 284 18.67 18.23 -1.88
C SER A 284 20.05 17.91 -1.30
N THR A 285 20.21 18.14 0.01
CA THR A 285 21.41 17.76 0.77
C THR A 285 21.17 16.43 1.51
N LEU A 286 22.16 15.55 1.50
CA LEU A 286 22.12 14.28 2.20
C LEU A 286 23.49 14.05 2.86
N GLU A 287 23.57 14.20 4.18
CA GLU A 287 24.80 14.01 4.95
C GLU A 287 24.74 12.69 5.70
N GLY A 288 25.80 11.89 5.67
CA GLY A 288 25.90 10.62 6.39
C GLY A 288 26.80 10.76 7.62
N VAL A 289 26.44 10.08 8.70
CA VAL A 289 27.26 10.00 9.93
C VAL A 289 28.11 8.74 9.94
N LYS A 290 27.65 7.67 9.26
CA LYS A 290 28.40 6.42 9.19
C LYS A 290 29.62 6.56 8.29
N SER A 291 30.67 5.81 8.62
CA SER A 291 31.86 5.69 7.79
C SER A 291 31.51 5.19 6.37
N GLU A 292 32.43 5.39 5.44
CA GLU A 292 32.36 4.74 4.14
C GLU A 292 32.29 3.23 4.34
N GLY A 293 31.32 2.58 3.71
CA GLY A 293 31.19 1.14 3.67
C GLY A 293 31.89 0.54 2.45
N GLY A 294 31.61 -0.74 2.19
CA GLY A 294 32.01 -1.39 0.94
C GLY A 294 31.37 -0.74 -0.28
N LYS A 295 31.97 -0.92 -1.45
CA LYS A 295 31.40 -0.48 -2.73
C LYS A 295 30.08 -1.16 -3.01
N VAL A 296 29.18 -0.47 -3.71
CA VAL A 296 27.93 -1.06 -4.24
C VAL A 296 28.31 -2.14 -5.24
N GLN A 297 27.84 -3.36 -4.97
CA GLN A 297 28.11 -4.51 -5.85
C GLN A 297 27.11 -4.54 -7.01
N ILE A 298 27.59 -4.67 -8.24
CA ILE A 298 26.76 -4.86 -9.43
C ILE A 298 27.04 -6.23 -10.01
N ARG A 299 25.97 -7.04 -10.14
CA ARG A 299 26.06 -8.41 -10.61
C ARG A 299 25.42 -8.56 -11.99
N LYS A 300 26.18 -9.10 -12.93
CA LYS A 300 25.68 -9.51 -14.23
C LYS A 300 25.11 -10.90 -14.13
N GLN A 301 23.85 -11.06 -14.47
CA GLN A 301 23.13 -12.32 -14.49
C GLN A 301 22.71 -12.67 -15.92
N TYR A 302 22.61 -13.95 -16.23
CA TYR A 302 22.10 -14.36 -17.53
C TYR A 302 20.58 -14.14 -17.59
N ASP A 303 19.84 -14.71 -16.64
CA ASP A 303 18.39 -14.64 -16.54
C ASP A 303 17.93 -14.58 -15.05
N PRO A 304 16.62 -14.44 -14.77
CA PRO A 304 16.09 -14.40 -13.40
C PRO A 304 16.35 -15.71 -12.62
N PHE A 305 16.47 -16.86 -13.30
CA PHE A 305 16.72 -18.13 -12.63
C PHE A 305 18.16 -18.23 -12.10
N GLN A 306 19.15 -17.84 -12.93
CA GLN A 306 20.53 -17.78 -12.47
C GLN A 306 20.69 -16.79 -11.32
N GLU A 307 20.01 -15.64 -11.40
CA GLU A 307 20.01 -14.66 -10.32
C GLU A 307 19.53 -15.26 -9.00
N ALA A 308 18.40 -16.00 -9.02
CA ALA A 308 17.85 -16.62 -7.82
C ALA A 308 18.80 -17.65 -7.19
N GLU A 309 19.51 -18.45 -7.99
CA GLU A 309 20.52 -19.41 -7.50
C GLU A 309 21.75 -18.70 -6.92
N ASP A 310 22.23 -17.64 -7.55
CA ASP A 310 23.35 -16.84 -7.06
C ASP A 310 22.98 -16.13 -5.75
N LEU A 311 21.76 -15.60 -5.66
CA LEU A 311 21.23 -15.02 -4.43
C LEU A 311 21.18 -16.04 -3.29
N ALA A 312 20.73 -17.28 -3.56
CA ALA A 312 20.71 -18.33 -2.56
C ALA A 312 22.11 -18.64 -2.01
N ALA A 313 23.12 -18.67 -2.87
CA ALA A 313 24.52 -18.87 -2.44
C ALA A 313 25.01 -17.66 -1.61
N ARG A 314 24.73 -16.45 -2.05
CA ARG A 314 25.16 -15.22 -1.38
C ARG A 314 24.49 -15.02 -0.02
N ILE A 315 23.21 -15.31 0.09
CA ILE A 315 22.46 -15.21 1.35
C ILE A 315 23.01 -16.20 2.38
N ARG A 316 23.35 -17.43 1.99
CA ARG A 316 24.00 -18.39 2.90
C ARG A 316 25.37 -17.89 3.38
N GLU A 317 26.16 -17.27 2.51
CA GLU A 317 27.43 -16.68 2.88
C GLU A 317 27.23 -15.55 3.92
N LEU A 318 26.29 -14.64 3.71
CA LEU A 318 25.96 -13.55 4.64
C LEU A 318 25.46 -14.09 5.98
N HIS A 319 24.63 -15.12 5.95
CA HIS A 319 24.14 -15.76 7.17
C HIS A 319 25.27 -16.44 7.96
N MET A 320 26.20 -17.12 7.27
CA MET A 320 27.41 -17.67 7.91
C MET A 320 28.33 -16.58 8.50
N GLN A 321 28.30 -15.36 7.99
CA GLN A 321 28.97 -14.19 8.54
C GLN A 321 28.24 -13.60 9.75
N GLY A 322 27.08 -14.16 10.14
CA GLY A 322 26.31 -13.75 11.32
C GLY A 322 25.19 -12.75 11.04
N ILE A 323 24.83 -12.50 9.78
CA ILE A 323 23.68 -11.65 9.44
C ILE A 323 22.42 -12.51 9.50
N PRO A 324 21.44 -12.17 10.36
CA PRO A 324 20.17 -12.86 10.44
C PRO A 324 19.39 -12.74 9.12
N TYR A 325 18.57 -13.73 8.77
CA TYR A 325 17.80 -13.71 7.54
C TYR A 325 16.82 -12.53 7.46
N HIS A 326 16.18 -12.15 8.57
CA HIS A 326 15.25 -11.00 8.62
C HIS A 326 15.92 -9.64 8.36
N GLU A 327 17.24 -9.53 8.49
CA GLU A 327 18.05 -8.35 8.14
C GLU A 327 18.49 -8.34 6.67
N ILE A 328 18.00 -9.28 5.85
CA ILE A 328 18.27 -9.37 4.41
C ILE A 328 16.99 -9.10 3.64
N GLY A 329 16.99 -8.07 2.79
CA GLY A 329 15.87 -7.70 1.92
C GLY A 329 16.19 -7.91 0.45
N ILE A 330 15.29 -8.60 -0.29
CA ILE A 330 15.33 -8.70 -1.76
C ILE A 330 14.19 -7.85 -2.30
N LEU A 331 14.55 -6.79 -3.01
CA LEU A 331 13.62 -5.80 -3.54
C LEU A 331 13.48 -5.94 -5.06
N TYR A 332 12.24 -6.02 -5.53
CA TYR A 332 11.93 -6.14 -6.95
C TYR A 332 10.87 -5.12 -7.38
N ARG A 333 10.73 -4.93 -8.70
CA ARG A 333 9.80 -3.93 -9.24
C ARG A 333 8.39 -4.49 -9.39
N LEU A 334 8.22 -5.71 -9.83
CA LEU A 334 6.94 -6.36 -10.11
C LEU A 334 6.70 -7.56 -9.19
N GLN A 335 5.49 -7.71 -8.68
CA GLN A 335 5.14 -8.79 -7.75
C GLN A 335 5.37 -10.19 -8.32
N ASN A 336 5.18 -10.38 -9.62
CA ASN A 336 5.39 -11.69 -10.26
C ASN A 336 6.85 -12.19 -10.21
N GLN A 337 7.82 -11.33 -9.86
CA GLN A 337 9.22 -11.74 -9.67
C GLN A 337 9.41 -12.57 -8.40
N SER A 338 8.51 -12.46 -7.41
CA SER A 338 8.63 -13.18 -6.13
C SER A 338 8.52 -14.70 -6.26
N ALA A 339 7.66 -15.19 -7.14
CA ALA A 339 7.33 -16.62 -7.21
C ALA A 339 8.56 -17.51 -7.54
N LEU A 340 9.41 -17.05 -8.45
CA LEU A 340 10.65 -17.77 -8.79
C LEU A 340 11.65 -17.72 -7.64
N LEU A 341 11.82 -16.56 -7.02
CA LEU A 341 12.72 -16.37 -5.86
C LEU A 341 12.31 -17.26 -4.70
N GLU A 342 11.03 -17.26 -4.35
CA GLU A 342 10.47 -18.08 -3.28
C GLU A 342 10.76 -19.57 -3.53
N GLN A 343 10.48 -20.07 -4.75
CA GLN A 343 10.73 -21.48 -5.10
C GLN A 343 12.21 -21.85 -5.00
N VAL A 344 13.11 -21.02 -5.52
CA VAL A 344 14.55 -21.31 -5.52
C VAL A 344 15.13 -21.19 -4.11
N LEU A 345 14.81 -20.17 -3.35
CA LEU A 345 15.32 -19.97 -1.99
C LEU A 345 14.83 -21.07 -1.05
N THR A 346 13.52 -21.41 -1.08
CA THR A 346 12.95 -22.49 -0.29
C THR A 346 13.59 -23.84 -0.62
N ARG A 347 13.79 -24.15 -1.91
CA ARG A 347 14.51 -25.35 -2.35
C ARG A 347 15.94 -25.40 -1.80
N ASN A 348 16.59 -24.27 -1.66
CA ASN A 348 17.92 -24.14 -1.10
C ASN A 348 17.94 -24.11 0.45
N GLY A 349 16.80 -24.35 1.13
CA GLY A 349 16.67 -24.39 2.58
C GLY A 349 16.78 -23.01 3.26
N ILE A 350 16.52 -21.93 2.51
CA ILE A 350 16.53 -20.56 3.04
C ILE A 350 15.09 -20.18 3.36
N PRO A 351 14.78 -19.84 4.61
CA PRO A 351 13.46 -19.36 4.99
C PRO A 351 13.18 -17.99 4.34
N VAL A 352 12.00 -17.84 3.75
CA VAL A 352 11.60 -16.62 3.06
C VAL A 352 10.24 -16.13 3.55
N HIS A 353 10.10 -14.83 3.62
CA HIS A 353 8.83 -14.14 3.87
C HIS A 353 8.53 -13.23 2.68
N VAL A 354 7.45 -13.52 1.97
CA VAL A 354 7.00 -12.70 0.82
C VAL A 354 5.97 -11.70 1.32
N ALA A 355 6.28 -10.40 1.23
CA ALA A 355 5.35 -9.33 1.57
C ALA A 355 4.25 -9.20 0.49
N VAL A 356 3.43 -10.22 0.34
CA VAL A 356 2.23 -10.22 -0.50
C VAL A 356 1.08 -9.82 0.40
N LYS A 357 0.32 -8.82 0.00
CA LYS A 357 -1.04 -8.67 0.51
C LYS A 357 -1.86 -9.76 -0.17
N GLU A 358 -2.00 -10.91 0.48
CA GLU A 358 -3.03 -11.87 0.09
C GLU A 358 -4.36 -11.13 0.11
N LYS A 359 -5.00 -11.08 -1.05
CA LYS A 359 -6.33 -10.49 -1.12
C LYS A 359 -7.28 -11.50 -0.50
N MET A 360 -8.24 -11.03 0.30
CA MET A 360 -9.29 -11.89 0.87
C MET A 360 -9.95 -12.82 -0.14
N LYS A 361 -10.00 -12.42 -1.41
CA LYS A 361 -10.53 -13.23 -2.52
C LYS A 361 -9.71 -14.49 -2.84
N ASP A 362 -8.49 -14.58 -2.34
CA ASP A 362 -7.62 -15.71 -2.60
C ASP A 362 -7.89 -16.89 -1.61
N ILE A 363 -8.69 -16.65 -0.54
CA ILE A 363 -9.11 -17.67 0.44
C ILE A 363 -10.65 -17.74 0.50
N PRO A 364 -11.27 -18.67 -0.23
CA PRO A 364 -12.73 -18.68 -0.40
C PRO A 364 -13.52 -18.81 0.90
N VAL A 365 -13.08 -19.63 1.87
CA VAL A 365 -13.76 -19.80 3.15
C VAL A 365 -13.71 -18.51 4.00
N VAL A 366 -12.59 -17.80 3.96
CA VAL A 366 -12.42 -16.51 4.66
C VAL A 366 -13.35 -15.48 4.08
N GLN A 367 -13.36 -15.32 2.74
CA GLN A 367 -14.23 -14.40 2.04
C GLN A 367 -15.72 -14.66 2.38
N TRP A 368 -16.14 -15.92 2.30
CA TRP A 368 -17.49 -16.31 2.67
C TRP A 368 -17.85 -15.94 4.11
N PHE A 369 -16.97 -16.28 5.07
CA PHE A 369 -17.25 -16.02 6.46
C PHE A 369 -17.24 -14.53 6.82
N PHE A 370 -16.46 -13.72 6.10
CA PHE A 370 -16.56 -12.26 6.21
C PHE A 370 -17.93 -11.73 5.80
N HIS A 371 -18.54 -12.25 4.74
CA HIS A 371 -19.93 -11.91 4.39
C HIS A 371 -20.92 -12.33 5.48
N VAL A 372 -20.71 -13.49 6.11
CA VAL A 372 -21.50 -13.91 7.28
C VAL A 372 -21.38 -12.88 8.41
N LEU A 373 -20.17 -12.55 8.84
CA LEU A 373 -19.92 -11.61 9.94
C LEU A 373 -20.45 -10.20 9.66
N ARG A 374 -20.31 -9.71 8.41
CA ARG A 374 -20.83 -8.39 8.02
C ARG A 374 -22.34 -8.30 8.15
N PHE A 375 -23.04 -9.33 7.70
CA PHE A 375 -24.50 -9.37 7.86
C PHE A 375 -24.91 -9.50 9.34
N CYS A 376 -24.13 -10.19 10.18
CA CYS A 376 -24.38 -10.29 11.61
C CYS A 376 -24.43 -8.91 12.30
N VAL A 377 -23.52 -8.02 11.97
CA VAL A 377 -23.42 -6.69 12.61
C VAL A 377 -24.18 -5.58 11.86
N ASN A 378 -24.61 -5.85 10.64
CA ASN A 378 -25.38 -4.90 9.84
C ASN A 378 -26.39 -5.65 8.95
N HIS A 379 -27.58 -5.85 9.47
CA HIS A 379 -28.65 -6.55 8.76
C HIS A 379 -29.14 -5.80 7.52
N SER A 380 -28.87 -4.51 7.41
CA SER A 380 -29.15 -3.74 6.17
C SER A 380 -28.15 -4.05 5.05
N ASP A 381 -27.03 -4.73 5.33
CA ASP A 381 -26.08 -5.22 4.34
C ASP A 381 -26.62 -6.43 3.59
N THR A 382 -27.64 -6.18 2.77
CA THR A 382 -28.28 -7.23 1.98
C THR A 382 -27.33 -7.88 0.97
N THR A 383 -26.31 -7.15 0.51
CA THR A 383 -25.27 -7.68 -0.39
C THR A 383 -24.48 -8.79 0.29
N SER A 384 -23.95 -8.56 1.48
CA SER A 384 -23.23 -9.60 2.24
C SER A 384 -24.15 -10.76 2.64
N GLY A 385 -25.39 -10.48 3.05
CA GLY A 385 -26.38 -11.53 3.34
C GLY A 385 -26.65 -12.44 2.15
N VAL A 386 -26.78 -11.88 0.96
CA VAL A 386 -26.98 -12.64 -0.29
C VAL A 386 -25.73 -13.47 -0.64
N GLU A 387 -24.53 -12.87 -0.59
CA GLU A 387 -23.28 -13.59 -0.90
C GLU A 387 -23.05 -14.76 0.09
N ALA A 388 -23.29 -14.57 1.37
CA ALA A 388 -23.18 -15.63 2.36
C ALA A 388 -24.16 -16.81 2.09
N LEU A 389 -25.42 -16.51 1.80
CA LEU A 389 -26.47 -17.52 1.61
C LEU A 389 -26.43 -18.18 0.21
N CYS A 390 -25.99 -17.46 -0.82
CA CYS A 390 -25.92 -17.98 -2.19
C CYS A 390 -24.65 -18.80 -2.45
N ASN A 391 -23.66 -18.74 -1.57
CA ASN A 391 -22.42 -19.48 -1.74
C ASN A 391 -22.73 -20.98 -1.86
N LYS A 392 -22.29 -21.59 -2.97
CA LYS A 392 -22.56 -23.01 -3.28
C LYS A 392 -21.70 -23.97 -2.47
N THR A 393 -20.52 -23.49 -2.02
CA THR A 393 -19.54 -24.30 -1.31
C THR A 393 -19.75 -24.27 0.21
N TYR A 394 -19.98 -23.07 0.75
CA TYR A 394 -20.01 -22.84 2.21
C TYR A 394 -21.36 -22.28 2.71
N GLY A 395 -22.32 -22.00 1.84
CA GLY A 395 -23.62 -21.40 2.18
C GLY A 395 -24.78 -22.36 1.90
N GLU A 396 -25.96 -21.77 1.84
CA GLU A 396 -27.21 -22.52 1.54
C GLU A 396 -27.35 -22.88 0.05
N GLY A 397 -26.49 -22.35 -0.81
CA GLY A 397 -26.56 -22.55 -2.25
C GLY A 397 -27.84 -21.99 -2.89
N TRP A 398 -28.45 -20.96 -2.28
CA TRP A 398 -29.68 -20.37 -2.78
C TRP A 398 -29.43 -19.52 -4.04
N THR A 399 -30.49 -19.29 -4.80
CA THR A 399 -30.47 -18.26 -5.84
C THR A 399 -30.58 -16.87 -5.20
N THR A 400 -30.00 -15.85 -5.81
CA THR A 400 -30.07 -14.45 -5.35
C THR A 400 -31.51 -14.01 -5.07
N LYS A 401 -32.46 -14.38 -5.96
CA LYS A 401 -33.88 -14.09 -5.78
C LYS A 401 -34.46 -14.71 -4.50
N LYS A 402 -34.09 -15.97 -4.20
CA LYS A 402 -34.54 -16.66 -2.98
C LYS A 402 -33.94 -16.03 -1.74
N ALA A 403 -32.65 -15.74 -1.75
CA ALA A 403 -31.96 -15.11 -0.61
C ALA A 403 -32.58 -13.75 -0.27
N LEU A 404 -32.73 -12.86 -1.26
CA LEU A 404 -33.39 -11.57 -1.08
C LEU A 404 -34.83 -11.69 -0.57
N GLN A 405 -35.60 -12.66 -1.09
CA GLN A 405 -36.97 -12.89 -0.61
C GLN A 405 -37.01 -13.30 0.86
N GLN A 406 -36.08 -14.16 1.31
CA GLN A 406 -36.01 -14.61 2.71
C GLN A 406 -35.52 -13.50 3.64
N ILE A 407 -34.52 -12.72 3.25
CA ILE A 407 -34.04 -11.56 4.02
C ILE A 407 -35.18 -10.54 4.18
N ARG A 408 -35.86 -10.14 3.11
CA ARG A 408 -36.99 -9.19 3.19
C ARG A 408 -38.15 -9.72 4.03
N ARG A 409 -38.44 -11.02 3.97
CA ARG A 409 -39.48 -11.63 4.79
C ARG A 409 -39.11 -11.56 6.26
N TRP A 410 -37.87 -11.87 6.60
CA TRP A 410 -37.40 -11.75 7.96
C TRP A 410 -37.41 -10.29 8.45
N GLU A 411 -36.97 -9.33 7.64
CA GLU A 411 -37.05 -7.90 7.97
C GLU A 411 -38.48 -7.41 8.23
N THR A 412 -39.46 -7.97 7.52
CA THR A 412 -40.86 -7.53 7.59
C THR A 412 -41.62 -8.15 8.76
N ASP A 413 -41.47 -9.44 9.02
CA ASP A 413 -42.32 -10.21 9.96
C ASP A 413 -41.51 -11.09 10.94
N GLY A 414 -40.16 -11.01 10.92
CA GLY A 414 -39.29 -11.81 11.78
C GLY A 414 -39.24 -13.30 11.42
N THR A 415 -39.85 -13.71 10.30
CA THR A 415 -40.00 -15.14 9.97
C THR A 415 -38.70 -15.70 9.39
N LEU A 416 -38.09 -16.66 10.10
CA LEU A 416 -36.92 -17.40 9.62
C LEU A 416 -37.32 -18.65 8.82
N PRO A 417 -36.56 -19.00 7.77
CA PRO A 417 -36.76 -20.25 7.05
C PRO A 417 -36.45 -21.46 7.93
N LYS A 418 -37.31 -22.46 7.91
CA LYS A 418 -37.28 -23.63 8.84
C LYS A 418 -36.01 -24.49 8.74
N ASN A 419 -35.21 -24.39 7.69
CA ASN A 419 -34.07 -25.27 7.40
C ASN A 419 -32.77 -24.50 7.05
N SER A 420 -32.60 -23.29 7.57
CA SER A 420 -31.39 -22.50 7.34
C SER A 420 -30.74 -22.11 8.68
N PRO A 421 -29.96 -23.00 9.30
CA PRO A 421 -29.30 -22.69 10.55
C PRO A 421 -28.27 -21.56 10.39
N LEU A 422 -27.60 -21.45 9.22
CA LEU A 422 -26.70 -20.32 8.94
C LEU A 422 -27.43 -18.98 9.06
N PHE A 423 -28.57 -18.83 8.36
CA PHE A 423 -29.32 -17.58 8.41
C PHE A 423 -29.86 -17.29 9.82
N SER A 424 -30.30 -18.34 10.54
CA SER A 424 -30.70 -18.20 11.95
C SER A 424 -29.54 -17.74 12.84
N GLY A 425 -28.34 -18.29 12.66
CA GLY A 425 -27.12 -17.84 13.33
C GLY A 425 -26.82 -16.38 13.03
N MET A 426 -26.80 -16.01 11.74
CA MET A 426 -26.48 -14.64 11.29
C MET A 426 -27.37 -13.56 11.91
N VAL A 427 -28.67 -13.82 12.11
CA VAL A 427 -29.62 -12.81 12.62
C VAL A 427 -29.75 -12.77 14.15
N ASN A 428 -29.23 -13.79 14.85
CA ASN A 428 -29.34 -13.88 16.32
C ASN A 428 -28.00 -13.58 17.04
N VAL A 429 -26.91 -13.36 16.31
CA VAL A 429 -25.58 -13.09 16.87
C VAL A 429 -25.51 -11.66 17.39
N GLN A 430 -24.96 -11.51 18.60
CA GLN A 430 -24.59 -10.22 19.19
C GLN A 430 -23.13 -9.88 18.83
N GLU A 431 -22.79 -8.60 18.80
CA GLU A 431 -21.45 -8.15 18.34
C GLU A 431 -20.31 -8.64 19.24
N ASP A 432 -20.55 -8.85 20.53
CA ASP A 432 -19.60 -9.28 21.54
C ASP A 432 -19.61 -10.81 21.79
N VAL A 433 -20.41 -11.56 21.04
CA VAL A 433 -20.60 -13.01 21.24
C VAL A 433 -19.30 -13.80 21.21
N PHE A 434 -18.33 -13.38 20.39
CA PHE A 434 -17.03 -14.06 20.30
C PHE A 434 -16.17 -13.92 21.56
N VAL A 435 -16.44 -12.91 22.39
CA VAL A 435 -15.75 -12.71 23.67
C VAL A 435 -16.47 -13.43 24.80
N THR A 436 -17.80 -13.53 24.72
CA THR A 436 -18.65 -14.10 25.78
C THR A 436 -18.83 -15.60 25.68
N GLU A 437 -18.78 -16.18 24.48
CA GLU A 437 -19.05 -17.59 24.23
C GLU A 437 -17.79 -18.39 23.89
N GLU A 438 -17.80 -19.69 24.25
CA GLU A 438 -16.73 -20.62 23.92
C GLU A 438 -16.71 -20.97 22.41
N THR A 439 -15.55 -21.41 21.92
CA THR A 439 -15.35 -21.72 20.50
C THR A 439 -16.34 -22.74 19.96
N ASP A 440 -16.64 -23.80 20.74
CA ASP A 440 -17.57 -24.86 20.32
C ASP A 440 -19.02 -24.35 20.22
N GLN A 441 -19.42 -23.44 21.11
CA GLN A 441 -20.76 -22.80 21.08
C GLN A 441 -20.89 -21.91 19.82
N LEU A 442 -19.87 -21.13 19.49
CA LEU A 442 -19.83 -20.33 18.26
C LEU A 442 -19.89 -21.23 17.02
N TRP A 443 -19.17 -22.35 17.05
CA TRP A 443 -19.16 -23.33 15.97
C TRP A 443 -20.56 -23.93 15.73
N GLU A 444 -21.27 -24.29 16.80
CA GLU A 444 -22.63 -24.79 16.74
C GLU A 444 -23.64 -23.71 16.35
N MET A 445 -23.48 -22.46 16.82
CA MET A 445 -24.38 -21.33 16.53
C MET A 445 -24.51 -21.08 15.03
N PHE A 446 -23.39 -21.14 14.30
CA PHE A 446 -23.37 -21.02 12.83
C PHE A 446 -23.54 -22.37 12.13
N SER A 447 -23.60 -23.48 12.87
CA SER A 447 -23.64 -24.86 12.33
C SER A 447 -22.53 -25.13 11.30
N LEU A 448 -21.31 -24.71 11.60
CA LEU A 448 -20.19 -24.66 10.65
C LEU A 448 -19.84 -26.03 10.06
N ASP A 449 -19.96 -27.14 10.81
CA ASP A 449 -19.71 -28.49 10.28
C ASP A 449 -20.65 -28.87 9.13
N ARG A 450 -21.87 -28.32 9.09
CA ARG A 450 -22.81 -28.53 7.98
C ARG A 450 -22.31 -27.89 6.69
N TYR A 451 -21.66 -26.74 6.77
CA TYR A 451 -21.24 -25.96 5.60
C TYR A 451 -19.79 -26.23 5.19
N LEU A 452 -18.90 -26.45 6.14
CA LEU A 452 -17.51 -26.82 5.87
C LEU A 452 -17.37 -28.29 5.46
N MET A 453 -18.30 -29.16 5.90
CA MET A 453 -18.34 -30.61 5.61
C MET A 453 -17.04 -31.34 6.03
N PRO A 454 -17.04 -32.06 7.18
CA PRO A 454 -15.87 -32.80 7.66
C PRO A 454 -15.28 -33.83 6.66
N SER A 455 -16.08 -34.26 5.69
CA SER A 455 -15.63 -35.16 4.61
C SER A 455 -14.86 -34.50 3.48
N ARG A 456 -14.81 -33.15 3.44
CA ARG A 456 -14.10 -32.41 2.38
C ARG A 456 -12.60 -32.41 2.64
N ALA A 457 -11.80 -32.52 1.58
CA ALA A 457 -10.32 -32.51 1.68
C ALA A 457 -9.77 -31.23 2.31
N SER A 458 -10.40 -30.07 2.06
CA SER A 458 -10.00 -28.77 2.62
C SER A 458 -10.50 -28.52 4.05
N TYR A 459 -11.28 -29.43 4.66
CA TYR A 459 -11.96 -29.17 5.94
C TYR A 459 -11.02 -28.69 7.05
N GLN A 460 -9.85 -29.31 7.20
CA GLN A 460 -8.92 -28.94 8.27
C GLN A 460 -8.30 -27.53 8.03
N GLU A 461 -8.01 -27.20 6.79
CA GLU A 461 -7.51 -25.87 6.40
C GLU A 461 -8.60 -24.80 6.58
N ASP A 462 -9.82 -25.09 6.08
CA ASP A 462 -10.98 -24.22 6.24
C ASP A 462 -11.31 -23.97 7.72
N LYS A 463 -11.28 -25.05 8.53
CA LYS A 463 -11.49 -24.97 9.98
C LYS A 463 -10.44 -24.10 10.66
N ALA A 464 -9.15 -24.28 10.33
CA ALA A 464 -8.06 -23.49 10.89
C ALA A 464 -8.22 -21.99 10.55
N CYS A 465 -8.63 -21.66 9.32
CA CYS A 465 -8.92 -20.28 8.92
C CYS A 465 -10.06 -19.66 9.77
N ILE A 466 -11.16 -20.37 9.95
CA ILE A 466 -12.30 -19.87 10.75
C ILE A 466 -11.91 -19.70 12.23
N LEU A 467 -11.18 -20.64 12.81
CA LEU A 467 -10.70 -20.52 14.19
C LEU A 467 -9.76 -19.33 14.36
N GLY A 468 -8.88 -19.08 13.38
CA GLY A 468 -8.03 -17.88 13.38
C GLY A 468 -8.84 -16.58 13.34
N ILE A 469 -9.98 -16.55 12.62
CA ILE A 469 -10.89 -15.40 12.64
C ILE A 469 -11.53 -15.24 14.03
N PHE A 470 -11.97 -16.32 14.68
CA PHE A 470 -12.53 -16.26 16.01
C PHE A 470 -11.55 -15.66 17.03
N ASP A 471 -10.29 -16.11 17.00
CA ASP A 471 -9.25 -15.58 17.88
C ASP A 471 -8.93 -14.10 17.57
N ALA A 472 -8.90 -13.73 16.30
CA ALA A 472 -8.70 -12.34 15.91
C ALA A 472 -9.84 -11.42 16.36
N ILE A 473 -11.11 -11.87 16.33
CA ILE A 473 -12.26 -11.12 16.87
C ILE A 473 -12.15 -10.98 18.39
N ARG A 474 -11.78 -12.05 19.11
CA ARG A 474 -11.60 -12.01 20.57
C ARG A 474 -10.55 -10.97 20.99
N ASN A 475 -9.43 -10.92 20.26
CA ASN A 475 -8.38 -9.95 20.52
C ASN A 475 -8.81 -8.49 20.27
N LYS A 476 -9.85 -8.26 19.46
CA LYS A 476 -10.41 -6.94 19.17
C LYS A 476 -11.60 -6.56 20.04
N GLY A 477 -12.20 -7.51 20.74
CA GLY A 477 -13.32 -7.30 21.64
C GLY A 477 -14.70 -7.45 21.01
N ASN A 478 -14.89 -7.16 19.72
CA ASN A 478 -16.14 -7.36 19.01
C ASN A 478 -15.97 -7.52 17.48
N ILE A 479 -17.04 -8.00 16.83
CA ILE A 479 -17.03 -8.27 15.38
C ILE A 479 -16.84 -6.98 14.58
N ARG A 480 -17.47 -5.87 14.96
CA ARG A 480 -17.43 -4.61 14.21
C ARG A 480 -16.05 -4.01 14.18
N GLU A 481 -15.38 -3.94 15.33
CA GLU A 481 -13.99 -3.46 15.41
C GLU A 481 -13.05 -4.32 14.59
N PHE A 482 -13.20 -5.65 14.67
CA PHE A 482 -12.44 -6.57 13.85
C PHE A 482 -12.66 -6.32 12.35
N LEU A 483 -13.90 -6.19 11.88
CA LEU A 483 -14.21 -5.93 10.47
C LEU A 483 -13.67 -4.58 10.00
N ASN A 484 -13.75 -3.55 10.82
CA ASN A 484 -13.17 -2.25 10.52
C ASN A 484 -11.65 -2.32 10.41
N ASP A 485 -10.99 -3.03 11.32
CA ASP A 485 -9.54 -3.24 11.28
C ASP A 485 -9.13 -4.02 10.02
N VAL A 486 -9.83 -5.09 9.70
CA VAL A 486 -9.56 -5.84 8.47
C VAL A 486 -9.77 -4.98 7.22
N ALA A 487 -10.81 -4.17 7.20
CA ALA A 487 -11.06 -3.26 6.11
C ALA A 487 -9.91 -2.24 5.98
N LEU A 488 -9.48 -1.61 7.08
CA LEU A 488 -8.42 -0.60 7.07
C LEU A 488 -7.01 -1.18 6.86
N TYR A 489 -6.74 -2.40 7.35
CA TYR A 489 -5.38 -2.88 7.56
C TYR A 489 -5.07 -4.25 6.94
N GLY A 490 -6.10 -5.01 6.55
CA GLY A 490 -5.97 -6.41 6.13
C GLY A 490 -5.92 -7.38 7.31
N LEU A 491 -5.69 -8.65 7.04
CA LEU A 491 -5.68 -9.73 8.03
C LEU A 491 -4.26 -9.98 8.58
N PRO A 492 -4.00 -9.73 9.86
CA PRO A 492 -2.64 -9.81 10.43
C PRO A 492 -2.10 -11.25 10.54
N TRP A 493 -2.94 -12.27 10.66
CA TRP A 493 -2.52 -13.67 10.89
C TRP A 493 -2.24 -14.48 9.62
N MET A 494 -2.54 -13.96 8.45
CA MET A 494 -2.15 -14.60 7.19
C MET A 494 -0.63 -14.68 7.00
N HIS A 495 0.12 -13.86 7.71
CA HIS A 495 1.58 -13.93 7.69
C HIS A 495 2.16 -15.15 8.41
N ASN A 496 1.38 -15.81 9.29
CA ASN A 496 1.87 -16.93 10.11
C ASN A 496 1.47 -18.33 9.60
N SER A 497 0.48 -18.45 8.70
CA SER A 497 -0.04 -19.76 8.27
C SER A 497 0.84 -20.52 7.27
N GLU A 498 1.71 -19.82 6.53
CA GLU A 498 2.63 -20.47 5.58
C GLU A 498 3.81 -21.15 6.27
N ASN A 499 4.21 -20.67 7.47
CA ASN A 499 5.35 -21.24 8.19
C ASN A 499 5.05 -22.62 8.82
N GLN A 500 3.79 -22.93 9.17
CA GLN A 500 3.43 -24.27 9.63
C GLN A 500 3.45 -25.32 8.51
N LYS A 501 3.28 -24.91 7.23
CA LYS A 501 3.43 -25.84 6.08
C LYS A 501 4.89 -26.13 5.77
N THR A 502 5.80 -25.19 6.00
CA THR A 502 7.23 -25.36 5.71
C THR A 502 7.94 -26.22 6.74
N GLU A 503 7.58 -26.20 8.01
CA GLU A 503 8.14 -27.13 9.01
C GLU A 503 7.80 -28.58 8.72
N ASN A 504 6.64 -28.89 8.15
CA ASN A 504 6.24 -30.24 7.78
C ASN A 504 6.87 -30.73 6.46
N ILE A 505 7.41 -29.84 5.62
CA ILE A 505 8.05 -30.21 4.34
C ILE A 505 9.57 -30.40 4.51
N VAL A 506 10.21 -29.67 5.42
CA VAL A 506 11.67 -29.78 5.67
C VAL A 506 12.04 -31.06 6.42
N THR A 507 11.12 -31.66 7.17
CA THR A 507 11.38 -32.91 7.92
C THR A 507 11.04 -34.19 7.17
N GLY A 508 10.84 -34.19 5.86
CA GLY A 508 10.88 -35.32 4.95
C GLY A 508 10.38 -36.71 5.47
N ASN A 509 9.53 -36.77 6.48
CA ASN A 509 9.00 -38.01 7.03
C ASN A 509 7.48 -38.08 6.81
N TYR A 510 7.11 -38.84 5.78
CA TYR A 510 5.78 -39.44 5.71
C TYR A 510 5.60 -40.36 6.90
N VAL A 511 4.90 -39.95 7.95
CA VAL A 511 4.42 -40.83 8.99
C VAL A 511 2.99 -41.22 8.65
N THR A 512 2.88 -42.43 8.10
CA THR A 512 1.63 -43.17 8.10
C THR A 512 1.37 -43.69 9.52
N GLU A 513 0.15 -43.38 10.01
CA GLU A 513 -0.56 -44.02 11.11
C GLU A 513 -0.06 -43.86 12.55
N LYS A 514 -0.95 -43.25 13.35
CA LYS A 514 -1.24 -43.48 14.79
C LYS A 514 -0.03 -43.80 15.69
N GLN A 515 0.57 -42.77 16.27
CA GLN A 515 1.19 -42.89 17.60
C GLN A 515 0.81 -41.67 18.44
N SER A 516 0.36 -41.93 19.65
CA SER A 516 -0.13 -40.93 20.62
C SER A 516 1.02 -40.06 21.13
N ILE A 517 0.68 -38.82 21.49
CA ILE A 517 1.59 -37.76 21.99
C ILE A 517 2.41 -38.20 23.22
N GLU A 518 1.98 -39.25 23.93
CA GLU A 518 2.67 -39.77 25.12
C GLU A 518 3.98 -40.53 24.83
N ASP A 519 4.19 -41.02 23.61
CA ASP A 519 5.42 -41.78 23.25
C ASP A 519 6.60 -40.88 22.81
N LEU A 520 6.37 -39.61 22.52
CA LEU A 520 7.40 -38.66 22.09
C LEU A 520 8.17 -38.00 23.25
N THR A 521 7.59 -37.96 24.44
CA THR A 521 8.24 -37.39 25.64
C THR A 521 9.23 -38.34 26.30
N ALA A 522 9.18 -39.62 26.00
CA ALA A 522 10.06 -40.61 26.61
C ALA A 522 11.44 -40.74 25.93
N LYS A 523 11.66 -40.13 24.76
CA LYS A 523 12.87 -40.36 23.95
C LYS A 523 13.91 -39.24 24.02
N TYR A 524 13.58 -38.10 24.59
CA TYR A 524 14.52 -36.99 24.81
C TYR A 524 14.27 -36.33 26.18
N PRO A 525 15.11 -36.64 27.21
CA PRO A 525 14.98 -35.99 28.52
C PRO A 525 15.41 -34.52 28.39
N ILE A 526 14.44 -33.60 28.49
CA ILE A 526 14.68 -32.17 28.68
C ILE A 526 15.17 -31.97 30.13
N ASN A 527 16.39 -31.56 30.26
CA ASN A 527 17.05 -31.30 31.53
C ASN A 527 16.45 -30.00 32.15
N THR A 528 15.42 -30.15 33.00
CA THR A 528 14.85 -29.05 33.78
C THR A 528 15.63 -28.90 35.09
N ALA A 529 16.75 -28.20 35.05
CA ALA A 529 17.39 -27.71 36.28
C ALA A 529 17.54 -26.17 36.18
N GLY A 530 16.68 -25.50 36.92
CA GLY A 530 16.96 -24.19 37.45
C GLY A 530 16.46 -22.97 36.69
N TYR A 531 15.18 -22.62 36.79
CA TYR A 531 14.77 -21.22 36.95
C TYR A 531 13.53 -21.10 37.84
N SER A 532 13.76 -20.55 39.02
CA SER A 532 12.76 -20.18 40.00
C SER A 532 11.92 -19.01 39.51
N ALA A 533 10.62 -19.13 39.66
CA ALA A 533 9.63 -18.11 39.39
C ALA A 533 9.85 -16.84 40.22
N LYS A 534 9.97 -15.69 39.57
CA LYS A 534 9.44 -14.41 40.08
C LYS A 534 9.13 -13.50 38.91
N GLY A 535 7.87 -13.18 38.83
CA GLY A 535 7.09 -12.45 37.88
C GLY A 535 7.66 -11.20 37.28
N GLN A 536 7.42 -11.09 36.01
CA GLN A 536 6.85 -9.90 35.36
C GLN A 536 6.38 -10.38 33.99
N LYS A 537 5.10 -10.21 33.74
CA LYS A 537 4.50 -10.40 32.41
C LYS A 537 5.05 -9.29 31.52
N ASP A 538 6.05 -9.59 30.70
CA ASP A 538 6.34 -8.86 29.47
C ASP A 538 5.47 -9.48 28.37
N SER A 539 4.37 -8.81 28.11
CA SER A 539 3.46 -9.09 27.01
C SER A 539 4.08 -8.51 25.72
N SER A 540 4.02 -9.33 24.66
CA SER A 540 4.22 -8.96 23.24
C SER A 540 5.62 -8.61 22.77
N ARG A 541 6.52 -9.58 22.72
CA ARG A 541 7.40 -9.74 21.56
C ARG A 541 6.81 -10.85 20.70
N GLU A 542 6.16 -10.48 19.60
CA GLU A 542 6.00 -11.41 18.48
C GLU A 542 7.42 -11.91 18.16
N GLU A 543 7.66 -13.22 18.22
CA GLU A 543 8.90 -13.80 17.76
C GLU A 543 8.97 -13.50 16.25
N GLU A 544 9.78 -12.50 15.87
CA GLU A 544 10.05 -12.19 14.47
C GLU A 544 10.69 -13.45 13.86
N ILE A 545 9.99 -14.03 12.89
CA ILE A 545 10.48 -15.22 12.18
C ILE A 545 11.74 -14.81 11.41
N ASP A 546 12.86 -15.49 11.68
CA ASP A 546 14.11 -15.22 10.99
C ASP A 546 14.06 -15.72 9.55
N ALA A 547 13.53 -14.90 8.64
CA ALA A 547 13.34 -15.22 7.21
C ALA A 547 13.75 -14.03 6.32
N VAL A 548 14.29 -14.34 5.13
CA VAL A 548 14.65 -13.33 4.11
C VAL A 548 13.39 -12.62 3.63
N GLN A 549 13.44 -11.31 3.58
CA GLN A 549 12.30 -10.46 3.23
C GLN A 549 12.24 -10.21 1.71
N LEU A 550 11.22 -10.76 1.04
CA LEU A 550 10.96 -10.58 -0.37
C LEU A 550 9.81 -9.58 -0.57
N MET A 551 10.08 -8.45 -1.25
CA MET A 551 9.05 -7.42 -1.43
C MET A 551 9.27 -6.54 -2.64
N THR A 552 8.21 -5.85 -3.07
CA THR A 552 8.36 -4.81 -4.09
C THR A 552 9.08 -3.59 -3.51
N LEU A 553 9.74 -2.82 -4.36
CA LEU A 553 10.35 -1.54 -4.00
C LEU A 553 9.36 -0.61 -3.27
N HIS A 554 8.08 -0.59 -3.65
CA HIS A 554 7.05 0.19 -2.98
C HIS A 554 6.78 -0.30 -1.54
N ALA A 555 6.71 -1.62 -1.35
CA ALA A 555 6.46 -2.20 -0.05
C ALA A 555 7.64 -2.02 0.94
N SER A 556 8.85 -1.75 0.42
CA SER A 556 10.04 -1.52 1.24
C SER A 556 10.06 -0.16 1.94
N LYS A 557 9.14 0.75 1.58
CA LYS A 557 9.08 2.08 2.23
C LYS A 557 8.79 1.95 3.72
N GLY A 558 9.59 2.64 4.54
CA GLY A 558 9.52 2.57 6.01
C GLY A 558 10.29 1.41 6.64
N LEU A 559 10.79 0.45 5.84
CA LEU A 559 11.62 -0.66 6.31
C LEU A 559 13.12 -0.33 6.17
N GLU A 560 13.97 -1.17 6.78
CA GLU A 560 15.42 -1.07 6.67
C GLU A 560 16.07 -2.42 6.95
N PHE A 561 17.14 -2.73 6.21
CA PHE A 561 17.84 -4.01 6.26
C PHE A 561 19.35 -3.79 6.30
N THR A 562 20.08 -4.69 6.94
CA THR A 562 21.54 -4.67 6.92
C THR A 562 22.08 -4.88 5.51
N CYS A 563 21.49 -5.84 4.77
CA CYS A 563 21.80 -6.12 3.37
C CYS A 563 20.55 -5.98 2.49
N VAL A 564 20.69 -5.29 1.36
CA VAL A 564 19.63 -5.14 0.35
C VAL A 564 20.13 -5.61 -1.01
N PHE A 565 19.34 -6.45 -1.64
CA PHE A 565 19.46 -6.83 -3.04
C PHE A 565 18.35 -6.14 -3.84
N ILE A 566 18.70 -5.40 -4.91
CA ILE A 566 17.73 -4.88 -5.88
C ILE A 566 17.96 -5.60 -7.19
N ILE A 567 16.97 -6.38 -7.60
CA ILE A 567 17.10 -7.30 -8.73
C ILE A 567 16.53 -6.75 -10.02
N GLY A 568 17.09 -7.19 -11.16
CA GLY A 568 16.56 -6.90 -12.49
C GLY A 568 16.60 -5.43 -12.86
N VAL A 569 17.73 -4.72 -12.60
CA VAL A 569 17.90 -3.30 -12.96
C VAL A 569 18.19 -3.17 -14.47
N ASN A 570 17.18 -3.53 -15.26
CA ASN A 570 17.17 -3.47 -16.73
C ASN A 570 16.19 -2.39 -17.20
N ASP A 571 16.51 -1.71 -18.30
CA ASP A 571 15.57 -0.79 -18.95
C ASP A 571 14.31 -1.54 -19.41
N GLY A 572 13.12 -1.10 -18.98
CA GLY A 572 11.84 -1.75 -19.23
C GLY A 572 11.34 -2.63 -18.09
N LEU A 573 12.18 -2.94 -17.09
CA LEU A 573 11.78 -3.62 -15.84
C LEU A 573 12.01 -2.69 -14.63
N LEU A 574 13.22 -2.19 -14.46
CA LEU A 574 13.56 -1.16 -13.46
C LEU A 574 14.59 -0.20 -14.06
N PRO A 575 14.19 0.97 -14.51
CA PRO A 575 12.84 1.52 -14.49
C PRO A 575 11.88 0.89 -15.51
N LEU A 576 10.58 0.89 -15.18
CA LEU A 576 9.53 0.63 -16.16
C LEU A 576 9.56 1.73 -17.23
N ARG A 577 9.12 1.39 -18.44
CA ARG A 577 8.96 2.41 -19.49
C ARG A 577 7.83 3.36 -19.10
N GLY A 578 8.20 4.57 -18.73
CA GLY A 578 7.25 5.66 -18.48
C GLY A 578 6.73 6.24 -19.79
N THR A 579 5.47 6.68 -19.77
CA THR A 579 4.83 7.44 -20.86
C THR A 579 4.89 8.95 -20.64
N SER A 580 5.29 9.37 -19.43
CA SER A 580 5.43 10.77 -19.04
C SER A 580 6.68 11.00 -18.18
N PHE A 581 7.13 12.25 -18.15
CA PHE A 581 8.25 12.67 -17.30
C PHE A 581 7.98 12.38 -15.82
N ASP A 582 6.77 12.62 -15.34
CA ASP A 582 6.40 12.41 -13.93
C ASP A 582 6.54 10.94 -13.53
N GLN A 583 6.19 10.01 -14.45
CA GLN A 583 6.36 8.58 -14.22
C GLN A 583 7.84 8.17 -14.18
N GLU A 584 8.68 8.73 -15.06
CA GLU A 584 10.11 8.48 -15.04
C GLU A 584 10.77 9.02 -13.76
N ASP A 585 10.33 10.17 -13.30
CA ASP A 585 10.81 10.79 -12.07
C ASP A 585 10.36 9.98 -10.83
N GLU A 586 9.13 9.44 -10.84
CA GLU A 586 8.66 8.53 -9.80
C GLU A 586 9.46 7.23 -9.76
N GLU A 587 9.76 6.60 -10.90
CA GLU A 587 10.62 5.42 -10.97
C GLU A 587 12.03 5.70 -10.42
N ARG A 588 12.58 6.89 -10.69
CA ARG A 588 13.86 7.32 -10.14
C ARG A 588 13.81 7.45 -8.61
N ARG A 589 12.76 8.07 -8.06
CA ARG A 589 12.55 8.17 -6.61
C ARG A 589 12.33 6.79 -5.99
N LEU A 590 11.60 5.91 -6.65
CA LEU A 590 11.38 4.55 -6.20
C LEU A 590 12.70 3.77 -6.08
N PHE A 591 13.59 3.92 -7.06
CA PHE A 591 14.91 3.31 -7.01
C PHE A 591 15.76 3.89 -5.85
N PHE A 592 15.73 5.22 -5.69
CA PHE A 592 16.36 5.90 -4.54
C PHE A 592 15.83 5.37 -3.19
N VAL A 593 14.51 5.19 -3.05
CA VAL A 593 13.91 4.60 -1.85
C VAL A 593 14.46 3.22 -1.60
N GLY A 594 14.50 2.34 -2.61
CA GLY A 594 15.04 0.98 -2.49
C GLY A 594 16.50 0.96 -2.03
N MET A 595 17.38 1.75 -2.66
CA MET A 595 18.80 1.84 -2.29
C MET A 595 18.99 2.25 -0.82
N THR A 596 18.20 3.21 -0.36
CA THR A 596 18.28 3.79 0.98
C THR A 596 17.62 2.93 2.07
N ARG A 597 17.12 1.74 1.71
CA ARG A 597 16.74 0.70 2.68
C ARG A 597 17.96 -0.02 3.24
N ALA A 598 19.08 -0.01 2.54
CA ALA A 598 20.31 -0.65 2.96
C ALA A 598 21.03 0.15 4.06
N LYS A 599 21.42 -0.56 5.15
CA LYS A 599 22.25 -0.02 6.21
C LYS A 599 23.73 -0.11 5.87
N GLU A 600 24.21 -1.28 5.40
CA GLU A 600 25.63 -1.59 5.24
C GLU A 600 26.00 -2.12 3.86
N GLN A 601 25.19 -3.00 3.27
CA GLN A 601 25.48 -3.63 2.00
C GLN A 601 24.35 -3.43 1.00
N LEU A 602 24.72 -3.05 -0.23
CA LEU A 602 23.80 -2.89 -1.37
C LEU A 602 24.36 -3.67 -2.56
N GLU A 603 23.60 -4.62 -3.05
CA GLU A 603 23.90 -5.37 -4.27
C GLU A 603 22.78 -5.14 -5.29
N LEU A 604 23.16 -4.86 -6.54
CA LEU A 604 22.28 -4.62 -7.67
C LEU A 604 22.55 -5.66 -8.75
N SER A 605 21.54 -6.08 -9.49
CA SER A 605 21.72 -7.05 -10.57
C SER A 605 21.01 -6.64 -11.84
N TYR A 606 21.47 -7.16 -12.97
CA TYR A 606 20.85 -6.98 -14.27
C TYR A 606 20.99 -8.23 -15.13
N TYR A 607 20.06 -8.43 -16.07
CA TYR A 607 20.01 -9.58 -16.96
C TYR A 607 20.63 -9.30 -18.32
N THR A 608 21.32 -10.29 -18.90
CA THR A 608 21.78 -10.27 -20.31
C THR A 608 20.83 -11.02 -21.24
N SER A 609 19.95 -11.88 -20.68
CA SER A 609 18.87 -12.57 -21.39
C SER A 609 17.59 -12.49 -20.54
N PRO A 610 16.96 -11.28 -20.42
CA PRO A 610 15.78 -11.13 -19.57
C PRO A 610 14.59 -11.89 -20.14
N ASP A 611 13.81 -12.51 -19.23
CA ASP A 611 12.50 -13.04 -19.55
C ASP A 611 11.48 -11.91 -19.56
N GLY A 612 10.72 -11.78 -20.63
CA GLY A 612 9.62 -10.81 -20.73
C GLY A 612 9.71 -9.83 -21.90
N TYR A 613 8.54 -9.49 -22.42
CA TYR A 613 8.44 -8.57 -23.57
C TYR A 613 8.77 -7.13 -23.15
N GLY A 614 9.65 -6.49 -23.88
CA GLY A 614 9.98 -5.06 -23.69
C GLY A 614 11.09 -4.78 -22.68
N ILE A 615 11.66 -5.79 -22.02
CA ILE A 615 12.84 -5.64 -21.16
C ILE A 615 14.09 -5.68 -22.05
N LEU A 616 14.97 -4.68 -21.92
CA LEU A 616 16.19 -4.63 -22.71
C LEU A 616 17.32 -5.40 -22.01
N PRO A 617 18.08 -6.23 -22.76
CA PRO A 617 19.24 -6.91 -22.20
C PRO A 617 20.37 -5.93 -21.84
N GLY A 618 21.13 -6.26 -20.79
CA GLY A 618 22.26 -5.46 -20.33
C GLY A 618 21.90 -4.43 -19.24
N PRO A 619 22.91 -3.69 -18.74
CA PRO A 619 22.71 -2.78 -17.61
C PRO A 619 21.79 -1.62 -17.98
N GLY A 620 20.76 -1.41 -17.19
CA GLY A 620 19.79 -0.32 -17.34
C GLY A 620 20.42 1.07 -17.15
N LYS A 621 19.67 2.11 -17.52
CA LYS A 621 20.12 3.52 -17.41
C LYS A 621 20.54 3.89 -15.98
N TYR A 622 19.89 3.34 -14.96
CA TYR A 622 20.22 3.62 -13.56
C TYR A 622 21.60 3.10 -13.16
N LEU A 623 22.00 1.92 -13.62
CA LEU A 623 23.34 1.38 -13.35
C LEU A 623 24.46 2.23 -13.99
N LYS A 624 24.17 2.86 -15.12
CA LYS A 624 25.11 3.73 -15.83
C LYS A 624 25.28 5.11 -15.19
N MET A 625 24.38 5.50 -14.27
CA MET A 625 24.46 6.77 -13.53
C MET A 625 25.45 6.73 -12.38
N PHE A 626 25.86 5.55 -11.91
CA PHE A 626 26.79 5.44 -10.80
C PHE A 626 28.21 5.87 -11.16
N PRO A 627 28.90 6.60 -10.28
CA PRO A 627 30.32 6.83 -10.39
C PRO A 627 31.09 5.50 -10.27
N LYS A 628 32.08 5.29 -11.16
CA LYS A 628 32.85 4.03 -11.22
C LYS A 628 33.63 3.72 -9.94
N ASP A 629 34.01 4.74 -9.18
CA ASP A 629 34.72 4.63 -7.89
C ASP A 629 33.84 4.08 -6.76
N LEU A 630 32.49 4.22 -6.88
CA LEU A 630 31.54 3.77 -5.87
C LEU A 630 30.97 2.37 -6.13
N ILE A 631 31.21 1.81 -7.30
CA ILE A 631 30.67 0.53 -7.73
C ILE A 631 31.75 -0.51 -8.03
N GLU A 632 31.38 -1.79 -7.99
CA GLU A 632 32.23 -2.91 -8.35
C GLU A 632 31.41 -3.97 -9.10
N GLY A 633 32.02 -4.61 -10.11
CA GLY A 633 31.46 -5.77 -10.81
C GLY A 633 30.65 -5.43 -12.07
N LEU A 634 30.62 -4.19 -12.56
CA LEU A 634 29.88 -3.85 -13.78
C LEU A 634 30.48 -4.49 -15.06
N ASP A 635 31.79 -4.77 -15.09
CA ASP A 635 32.55 -5.16 -16.28
C ASP A 635 33.09 -6.62 -16.27
N GLU A 636 32.85 -7.44 -15.25
CA GLU A 636 33.43 -8.78 -15.16
C GLU A 636 32.45 -9.92 -15.41
N PRO A 637 32.67 -10.79 -16.38
CA PRO A 637 31.96 -12.05 -16.51
C PRO A 637 32.45 -13.07 -15.48
N LYS A 638 31.59 -13.48 -14.52
CA LYS A 638 31.97 -14.40 -13.43
C LYS A 638 31.83 -15.89 -13.73
N TYR A 639 31.47 -16.33 -14.94
CA TYR A 639 31.31 -17.76 -15.20
C TYR A 639 32.09 -18.24 -16.43
N ALA A 640 32.85 -19.33 -16.21
CA ALA A 640 33.46 -20.09 -17.28
C ALA A 640 32.38 -20.78 -18.13
N GLU A 641 32.46 -20.61 -19.42
CA GLU A 641 31.60 -21.26 -20.40
C GLU A 641 31.72 -22.78 -20.29
N GLY A 642 30.60 -23.49 -20.18
CA GLY A 642 30.54 -24.92 -20.37
C GLY A 642 29.44 -25.62 -19.56
N ASN A 643 29.72 -26.18 -18.41
CA ASN A 643 28.80 -27.09 -17.74
C ASN A 643 27.76 -26.45 -16.84
N ALA A 644 27.97 -25.23 -16.39
CA ALA A 644 27.03 -24.52 -15.49
C ALA A 644 25.73 -24.11 -16.20
N ALA A 645 25.81 -23.66 -17.46
CA ALA A 645 24.63 -23.26 -18.22
C ALA A 645 23.69 -24.46 -18.53
N GLU A 646 24.25 -25.62 -18.84
CA GLU A 646 23.45 -26.84 -19.06
C GLU A 646 22.82 -27.34 -17.78
N HIS A 647 23.52 -27.28 -16.64
CA HIS A 647 23.00 -27.67 -15.34
C HIS A 647 21.86 -26.73 -14.90
N LEU A 648 22.04 -25.41 -15.06
CA LEU A 648 21.02 -24.40 -14.78
C LEU A 648 19.78 -24.55 -15.67
N GLN A 649 19.98 -24.87 -16.97
CA GLN A 649 18.85 -25.16 -17.86
C GLN A 649 18.11 -26.44 -17.49
N ALA A 650 18.80 -27.47 -17.01
CA ALA A 650 18.16 -28.69 -16.53
C ALA A 650 17.34 -28.44 -15.27
N MET A 651 17.88 -27.69 -14.31
CA MET A 651 17.17 -27.28 -13.10
C MET A 651 15.96 -26.38 -13.41
N LYS A 652 16.10 -25.41 -14.31
CA LYS A 652 14.99 -24.56 -14.79
C LYS A 652 13.86 -25.39 -15.39
N ARG A 653 14.17 -26.41 -16.22
CA ARG A 653 13.16 -27.32 -16.77
C ARG A 653 12.43 -28.10 -15.69
N GLN A 654 13.13 -28.59 -14.66
CA GLN A 654 12.50 -29.32 -13.55
C GLN A 654 11.53 -28.44 -12.76
N ILE A 655 11.90 -27.18 -12.49
CA ILE A 655 11.02 -26.23 -11.77
C ILE A 655 9.80 -25.86 -12.61
N LEU A 656 9.98 -25.64 -13.92
CA LEU A 656 8.89 -25.34 -14.85
C LEU A 656 7.92 -26.55 -14.98
N GLN A 657 8.46 -27.77 -15.06
CA GLN A 657 7.64 -29.00 -15.05
C GLN A 657 6.84 -29.15 -13.76
N ALA A 658 7.46 -28.92 -12.60
CA ALA A 658 6.75 -28.96 -11.32
C ALA A 658 5.64 -27.90 -11.21
N ARG A 659 5.81 -26.74 -11.88
CA ARG A 659 4.79 -25.69 -11.97
C ARG A 659 3.64 -26.10 -12.91
N GLU A 660 3.96 -26.67 -14.07
CA GLU A 660 2.95 -27.19 -15.00
C GLU A 660 2.14 -28.34 -14.39
N GLU A 661 2.78 -29.24 -13.64
CA GLU A 661 2.10 -30.31 -12.91
C GLU A 661 1.16 -29.80 -11.83
N ARG A 662 1.53 -28.73 -11.10
CA ARG A 662 0.62 -28.05 -10.16
C ARG A 662 -0.54 -27.36 -10.86
N THR A 663 -0.30 -26.75 -12.03
CA THR A 663 -1.35 -26.09 -12.82
C THR A 663 -2.35 -27.09 -13.40
N LEU A 664 -1.89 -28.29 -13.76
CA LEU A 664 -2.73 -29.39 -14.26
C LEU A 664 -3.57 -30.08 -13.16
N GLN A 665 -3.25 -29.86 -11.88
CA GLN A 665 -4.03 -30.37 -10.74
C GLN A 665 -5.12 -29.41 -10.26
N MET A 666 -5.20 -28.18 -10.84
CA MET A 666 -6.30 -27.24 -10.57
C MET A 666 -7.50 -27.54 -11.49
N PRO A 667 -8.75 -27.45 -11.01
CA PRO A 667 -9.95 -27.67 -11.82
C PRO A 667 -10.01 -26.66 -13.00
N GLU A 668 -10.47 -27.12 -14.16
CA GLU A 668 -10.55 -26.33 -15.42
C GLU A 668 -11.37 -25.03 -15.33
N GLU A 669 -12.14 -24.81 -14.26
CA GLU A 669 -12.96 -23.60 -14.08
C GLU A 669 -12.15 -22.35 -13.67
N ASP A 670 -10.94 -22.53 -13.15
CA ASP A 670 -10.11 -21.41 -12.68
C ASP A 670 -9.19 -20.80 -13.76
N PHE A 671 -9.11 -21.45 -14.93
CA PHE A 671 -8.22 -20.99 -16.01
C PHE A 671 -8.68 -19.72 -16.77
N ARG A 672 -9.92 -19.26 -16.55
CA ARG A 672 -10.44 -18.07 -17.25
C ARG A 672 -10.22 -16.75 -16.54
N THR A 673 -9.62 -16.75 -15.35
CA THR A 673 -9.51 -15.56 -14.51
C THR A 673 -8.08 -15.12 -14.20
N ILE A 674 -7.04 -15.84 -14.64
CA ILE A 674 -5.64 -15.49 -14.39
C ILE A 674 -4.96 -15.12 -15.71
N SER A 675 -5.40 -14.05 -16.31
CA SER A 675 -4.58 -13.20 -17.17
C SER A 675 -4.73 -11.78 -16.68
N PRO A 676 -3.74 -11.18 -16.04
CA PRO A 676 -3.70 -9.74 -15.96
C PRO A 676 -3.36 -9.26 -17.38
N GLU A 677 -4.38 -8.94 -18.16
CA GLU A 677 -4.20 -8.10 -19.33
C GLU A 677 -3.65 -6.77 -18.82
N ILE A 678 -2.34 -6.63 -18.90
CA ILE A 678 -1.71 -5.33 -18.88
C ILE A 678 -2.11 -4.70 -20.21
N ASP A 679 -3.13 -3.84 -20.16
CA ASP A 679 -3.48 -2.95 -21.28
C ASP A 679 -2.29 -2.04 -21.54
N VAL A 680 -1.41 -2.48 -22.40
CA VAL A 680 -0.48 -1.60 -23.11
C VAL A 680 -1.34 -0.93 -24.17
N GLU A 681 -1.71 0.32 -23.95
CA GLU A 681 -2.28 1.18 -24.99
C GLU A 681 -1.35 1.14 -26.20
N LYS A 682 -1.80 0.48 -27.25
CA LYS A 682 -1.21 0.65 -28.58
C LYS A 682 -1.46 2.09 -28.99
N PRO A 683 -0.45 2.81 -29.48
CA PRO A 683 -0.71 4.10 -30.10
C PRO A 683 -1.59 3.86 -31.33
N ASP A 684 -2.71 4.59 -31.41
CA ASP A 684 -3.54 4.68 -32.58
C ASP A 684 -2.69 5.18 -33.76
N THR A 685 -2.26 4.26 -34.59
CA THR A 685 -1.79 4.57 -35.94
C THR A 685 -2.93 4.24 -36.88
N ASP A 686 -3.73 5.26 -37.17
CA ASP A 686 -4.66 5.22 -38.29
C ASP A 686 -3.89 5.55 -39.57
N PRO A 687 -3.85 4.68 -40.57
CA PRO A 687 -3.22 5.00 -41.84
C PRO A 687 -4.14 5.89 -42.68
N CYS A 688 -3.66 7.08 -42.97
CA CYS A 688 -4.24 7.99 -43.94
C CYS A 688 -4.58 7.29 -45.26
N ARG A 689 -5.83 7.37 -45.68
CA ARG A 689 -6.25 7.30 -47.05
C ARG A 689 -6.58 8.70 -47.52
N HIS A 690 -5.77 9.14 -48.50
CA HIS A 690 -6.06 10.28 -49.39
C HIS A 690 -7.33 10.01 -50.18
N GLU A 691 -8.26 10.95 -50.15
CA GLU A 691 -9.08 11.31 -51.32
C GLU A 691 -9.35 12.82 -51.28
N GLU A 692 -8.79 13.45 -52.30
CA GLU A 692 -9.02 14.84 -52.70
C GLU A 692 -10.52 15.01 -53.07
N LYS A 693 -11.13 16.12 -52.67
CA LYS A 693 -11.99 16.91 -53.53
C LYS A 693 -12.17 18.32 -53.00
N GLU A 694 -11.89 19.21 -53.93
CA GLU A 694 -12.08 20.65 -53.94
C GLU A 694 -13.54 21.03 -53.60
N GLU A 695 -13.72 22.15 -52.93
CA GLU A 695 -14.39 23.38 -53.37
C GLU A 695 -14.65 24.37 -52.20
N ASN A 696 -14.14 25.55 -52.41
CA ASN A 696 -14.45 26.82 -51.77
C ASN A 696 -15.79 27.37 -52.37
N PRO A 697 -16.41 28.49 -51.97
CA PRO A 697 -16.04 29.48 -50.98
C PRO A 697 -17.25 30.13 -50.23
N ALA A 698 -16.89 31.00 -49.29
CA ALA A 698 -17.48 32.34 -49.08
C ALA A 698 -18.23 32.70 -47.77
N LYS A 699 -17.68 33.76 -47.22
CA LYS A 699 -18.27 34.92 -46.54
C LYS A 699 -18.70 34.74 -45.06
N SER A 700 -18.27 35.48 -44.17
CA SER A 700 -17.93 36.85 -43.82
C SER A 700 -18.10 36.96 -42.31
N ALA A 701 -17.47 37.64 -41.49
CA ALA A 701 -17.06 39.00 -41.39
C ALA A 701 -16.27 39.22 -40.05
N THR A 702 -15.21 39.94 -40.20
CA THR A 702 -14.70 41.01 -39.31
C THR A 702 -14.76 40.85 -37.80
N ASN A 703 -13.59 40.78 -37.14
CA ASN A 703 -13.08 41.97 -36.45
C ASN A 703 -11.58 41.85 -36.14
N HIS A 704 -10.91 42.91 -36.51
CA HIS A 704 -9.51 43.26 -36.18
C HIS A 704 -9.35 43.38 -34.66
N THR A 705 -8.20 42.89 -34.12
CA THR A 705 -7.19 43.76 -33.50
C THR A 705 -6.06 42.89 -32.95
N ASP A 706 -4.86 43.40 -33.13
CA ASP A 706 -3.59 43.17 -32.47
C ASP A 706 -2.67 42.07 -33.04
N ALA A 707 -2.08 42.46 -34.17
CA ALA A 707 -0.90 41.79 -34.77
C ALA A 707 0.41 42.59 -34.57
N ASP A 708 0.55 43.36 -33.51
CA ASP A 708 1.72 44.22 -33.27
C ASP A 708 2.41 44.11 -31.90
N SER A 709 2.15 43.07 -31.09
CA SER A 709 2.83 42.88 -29.80
C SER A 709 3.79 41.70 -29.69
N VAL A 710 3.99 40.95 -30.77
CA VAL A 710 4.84 39.70 -30.75
C VAL A 710 6.32 39.96 -31.01
N ALA A 711 6.70 41.16 -31.43
CA ALA A 711 8.07 41.44 -31.90
C ALA A 711 9.11 41.70 -30.79
N ASN A 712 8.76 41.67 -29.50
CA ASN A 712 9.68 42.02 -28.40
C ASN A 712 9.63 41.07 -27.20
N GLN A 713 9.13 39.84 -27.35
CA GLN A 713 9.12 38.89 -26.24
C GLN A 713 10.45 38.13 -26.17
N PRO A 714 11.05 37.97 -24.97
CA PRO A 714 12.36 37.30 -24.84
C PRO A 714 12.29 35.84 -25.25
N ARG A 715 13.26 35.40 -26.04
CA ARG A 715 13.43 33.96 -26.38
C ARG A 715 14.41 33.34 -25.43
N VAL A 716 14.10 32.11 -25.06
CA VAL A 716 14.89 31.32 -24.09
C VAL A 716 15.06 29.90 -24.62
N ALA A 717 16.18 29.28 -24.25
CA ALA A 717 16.40 27.86 -24.46
C ALA A 717 16.28 27.11 -23.14
N HIS A 718 15.55 26.00 -23.17
CA HIS A 718 15.42 25.06 -22.08
C HIS A 718 16.02 23.71 -22.50
N GLU A 719 16.84 23.11 -21.63
CA GLU A 719 17.61 21.90 -21.95
C GLU A 719 16.75 20.75 -22.52
N LYS A 720 15.52 20.63 -22.03
CA LYS A 720 14.58 19.57 -22.43
C LYS A 720 13.61 19.95 -23.54
N TYR A 721 13.14 21.20 -23.57
CA TYR A 721 12.07 21.62 -24.50
C TYR A 721 12.55 22.44 -25.65
N GLY A 722 13.89 22.66 -25.76
CA GLY A 722 14.46 23.45 -26.82
C GLY A 722 14.19 24.94 -26.71
N VAL A 723 14.10 25.61 -27.85
CA VAL A 723 13.92 27.06 -27.94
C VAL A 723 12.43 27.41 -27.81
N GLY A 724 12.12 28.48 -27.10
CA GLY A 724 10.75 28.96 -26.94
C GLY A 724 10.70 30.47 -26.65
N THR A 725 9.51 31.02 -26.74
CA THR A 725 9.20 32.44 -26.47
C THR A 725 8.46 32.56 -25.12
N VAL A 726 8.92 33.44 -24.26
CA VAL A 726 8.26 33.69 -22.96
C VAL A 726 6.97 34.46 -23.22
N ILE A 727 5.85 33.87 -22.75
CA ILE A 727 4.50 34.43 -22.92
C ILE A 727 4.10 35.26 -21.70
N SER A 728 4.34 34.71 -20.51
CA SER A 728 4.06 35.36 -19.25
C SER A 728 5.01 34.93 -18.16
N GLU A 729 5.22 35.79 -17.19
CA GLU A 729 6.13 35.57 -16.08
C GLU A 729 5.54 36.20 -14.82
N ASN A 730 5.51 35.46 -13.73
CA ASN A 730 5.17 35.96 -12.41
C ASN A 730 6.29 35.64 -11.40
N GLU A 731 6.08 35.86 -10.10
CA GLU A 731 7.14 35.65 -9.10
C GLU A 731 7.63 34.19 -9.08
N ASP A 732 6.75 33.21 -9.24
CA ASP A 732 7.06 31.79 -9.07
C ASP A 732 7.09 30.99 -10.38
N THR A 733 6.33 31.40 -11.41
CA THR A 733 6.19 30.65 -12.65
C THR A 733 6.53 31.48 -13.88
N ILE A 734 6.92 30.80 -14.94
CA ILE A 734 7.16 31.34 -16.27
C ILE A 734 6.45 30.46 -17.31
N THR A 735 5.61 31.06 -18.14
CA THR A 735 4.95 30.35 -19.23
C THR A 735 5.71 30.61 -20.53
N ILE A 736 6.16 29.53 -21.17
CA ILE A 736 6.95 29.58 -22.40
C ILE A 736 6.21 28.79 -23.49
N ARG A 737 6.11 29.37 -24.67
CA ARG A 737 5.68 28.68 -25.88
C ARG A 737 6.92 28.14 -26.59
N PHE A 738 7.20 26.85 -26.44
CA PHE A 738 8.29 26.17 -27.12
C PHE A 738 7.93 25.89 -28.57
N ASP A 739 8.91 26.05 -29.48
CA ASP A 739 8.70 25.91 -30.93
C ASP A 739 8.16 24.52 -31.31
N ASP A 740 8.63 23.43 -30.63
CA ASP A 740 8.26 22.03 -30.92
C ASP A 740 7.31 21.41 -29.92
N TYR A 741 7.07 22.04 -28.76
CA TYR A 741 6.32 21.42 -27.64
C TYR A 741 5.11 22.21 -27.15
N GLY A 742 4.78 23.35 -27.80
CA GLY A 742 3.68 24.21 -27.40
C GLY A 742 3.88 24.92 -26.06
N GLU A 743 2.79 25.39 -25.43
CA GLU A 743 2.86 26.17 -24.19
C GLU A 743 3.08 25.28 -22.97
N LYS A 744 4.06 25.70 -22.13
CA LYS A 744 4.36 25.07 -20.85
C LYS A 744 4.54 26.12 -19.78
N GLU A 745 3.87 25.90 -18.65
CA GLU A 745 4.11 26.67 -17.43
C GLU A 745 5.19 25.95 -16.60
N LEU A 746 6.24 26.65 -16.26
CA LEU A 746 7.42 26.13 -15.58
C LEU A 746 7.65 26.93 -14.29
N LEU A 747 8.06 26.25 -13.22
CA LEU A 747 8.44 26.89 -11.96
C LEU A 747 9.87 27.42 -12.07
N LYS A 748 10.07 28.71 -11.87
CA LYS A 748 11.37 29.39 -12.01
C LYS A 748 12.46 28.76 -11.15
N MET A 749 12.13 28.41 -9.91
CA MET A 749 13.11 27.84 -8.98
C MET A 749 13.66 26.46 -9.40
N PHE A 750 12.99 25.80 -10.35
CA PHE A 750 13.40 24.48 -10.86
C PHE A 750 13.76 24.48 -12.34
N THR A 751 13.75 25.65 -12.98
CA THR A 751 13.92 25.75 -14.41
C THR A 751 15.16 26.57 -14.75
N VAL A 752 16.13 25.93 -15.38
CA VAL A 752 17.29 26.62 -15.93
C VAL A 752 16.97 27.06 -17.37
N LEU A 753 16.88 28.36 -17.57
CA LEU A 753 16.62 28.97 -18.87
C LEU A 753 17.87 29.73 -19.32
N HIS A 754 18.27 29.52 -20.55
CA HIS A 754 19.36 30.26 -21.19
C HIS A 754 18.75 31.32 -22.11
N PRO A 755 18.95 32.64 -21.87
CA PRO A 755 18.49 33.66 -22.78
C PRO A 755 19.18 33.53 -24.13
N LEU A 756 18.43 33.73 -25.23
CA LEU A 756 18.92 33.64 -26.60
C LEU A 756 19.10 35.04 -27.21
#